data_b706a01b6f183744597195df79b8b566
#
_entry.id   b706a01b6f183744597195df79b8b566
#
_cell.length_a   1.000
_cell.length_b   1.000
_cell.length_c   1.000
_cell.angle_alpha   90.00
_cell.angle_beta   90.00
_cell.angle_gamma   90.00
#
_symmetry.space_group_name_H-M   'P 1'
#
loop_
_entity.id
_entity.type
_entity.pdbx_description
1 polymer ?
#
loop_
_entity_poly.entity_id
_entity_poly.type
_entity_poly.pdbx_seq_one_letter_code
_entity_poly.pdbx_strand_id
1 'polypeptide(L)'
;MPKKTKDNHKYKADEITVLEGLEPVRKRPGMYIGTTGPDGLHHLITEIFDNSRDEAMGGFADRIEVALLPDGYVRVVDNGRGIPVDKHRQTKVSALETIMTTLHAGGKFGGENSGYKVSGGLHGVGASVVNALSTHTIAEIHKDGDKYIQEYAIGKKKAAVKKVGKSKESGTIISFKADDTIFETVEYEYKRVFEHLRQQAYLVKGLRITVIDAREVTEKIDLENTYYISDTDVDAISQTFYFEGGLASLVKFKNKFQKPIHKNIFYIDKEVGDMSVEVSLQYVDDISPRLNAFANNIYTPEGGTHVTGFKTALTRTLNSYGKKNNLIKDSDGGFTGDDVLEGLTAVISIKMPEIQFEGQTKAKLGSTEARGATESVFAEAFAMFLEENPDDAKSIVSKVVMAQRARKAAKAAKDSVLRKGALEGMTLPGKLADCQSKSAAESEIFIVEGDSAGGTAKTGRDRRTQAILPLRGKILNVERARLDRMLGSEQIKNLVVAMGAAIGDTFDIEKLRYHKIIIATDADVDGAHIRTLLLTLFYRYFRPVIDGGFLYIAQPPLYKLQKGKEVHYVFSDEEKDKIVGKESELSGDLENSDEDSDNDGDGDDSDDEKEGSVTKTKRTAKWRVQRYKGLGEMNADELKETTMDVNNRVLKQVSVDDGQMADQVFDMLMGTDVPARKAFITNNAKDADLDI
;
A
#
# COMPACT_ATOMS: atom_id res chain seq x y z
N MET A 1 4.70 45.28 20.98
CA MET A 1 5.00 43.90 21.43
C MET A 1 4.19 43.62 22.67
N PRO A 2 3.21 42.73 22.66
CA PRO A 2 2.51 42.35 23.89
C PRO A 2 3.39 41.41 24.72
N LYS A 3 3.52 41.69 26.01
CA LYS A 3 4.22 40.88 27.00
C LYS A 3 3.52 39.52 27.12
N LYS A 4 4.22 38.42 26.75
CA LYS A 4 3.82 37.05 27.10
C LYS A 4 3.92 36.92 28.63
N THR A 5 2.79 36.87 29.31
CA THR A 5 2.69 36.37 30.67
C THR A 5 3.06 34.89 30.64
N LYS A 6 4.21 34.51 31.21
CA LYS A 6 4.54 33.13 31.53
C LYS A 6 3.62 32.71 32.67
N ASP A 7 2.58 31.94 32.30
CA ASP A 7 1.79 31.20 33.28
C ASP A 7 2.70 30.15 33.91
N ASN A 8 3.11 30.40 35.15
CA ASN A 8 3.96 29.52 35.94
C ASN A 8 3.09 28.39 36.53
N HIS A 9 2.49 27.54 35.68
CA HIS A 9 1.89 26.28 36.12
C HIS A 9 3.02 25.44 36.75
N LYS A 10 3.08 25.39 38.06
CA LYS A 10 3.96 24.47 38.79
C LYS A 10 3.34 23.09 38.62
N TYR A 11 3.98 22.23 37.81
CA TYR A 11 3.64 20.82 37.69
C TYR A 11 3.70 20.13 39.06
N LYS A 12 2.55 19.71 39.58
CA LYS A 12 2.40 19.11 40.92
C LYS A 12 2.00 17.63 40.82
N ALA A 13 2.24 16.88 41.88
CA ALA A 13 1.88 15.48 41.98
C ALA A 13 0.38 15.23 41.75
N ASP A 14 -0.49 16.15 42.09
CA ASP A 14 -1.95 16.06 41.88
C ASP A 14 -2.37 16.13 40.41
N GLU A 15 -1.45 16.52 39.52
CA GLU A 15 -1.69 16.53 38.07
C GLU A 15 -1.34 15.18 37.40
N ILE A 16 -0.76 14.25 38.17
CA ILE A 16 -0.44 12.89 37.69
C ILE A 16 -1.68 12.01 37.85
N THR A 17 -2.31 11.66 36.74
CA THR A 17 -3.48 10.74 36.73
C THR A 17 -2.99 9.30 36.58
N VAL A 18 -3.38 8.44 37.50
CA VAL A 18 -3.17 6.99 37.39
C VAL A 18 -4.46 6.38 36.82
N LEU A 19 -4.34 5.64 35.72
CA LEU A 19 -5.45 4.93 35.11
C LEU A 19 -5.41 3.47 35.54
N GLU A 20 -6.56 2.92 35.97
CA GLU A 20 -6.67 1.54 36.44
C GLU A 20 -7.49 0.65 35.49
N GLY A 21 -7.25 -0.67 35.54
CA GLY A 21 -8.01 -1.65 34.78
C GLY A 21 -7.89 -1.47 33.26
N LEU A 22 -9.03 -1.32 32.58
CA LEU A 22 -9.11 -1.13 31.12
C LEU A 22 -9.30 0.34 30.68
N GLU A 23 -9.28 1.28 31.60
CA GLU A 23 -9.35 2.72 31.28
C GLU A 23 -8.22 3.22 30.38
N PRO A 24 -6.96 2.76 30.55
CA PRO A 24 -5.84 3.13 29.67
C PRO A 24 -6.13 2.78 28.21
N VAL A 25 -6.78 1.64 27.94
CA VAL A 25 -7.12 1.18 26.58
C VAL A 25 -8.11 2.15 25.93
N ARG A 26 -9.15 2.51 26.63
CA ARG A 26 -10.18 3.45 26.12
C ARG A 26 -9.65 4.86 25.92
N LYS A 27 -8.75 5.30 26.80
CA LYS A 27 -8.19 6.67 26.76
C LYS A 27 -7.11 6.81 25.69
N ARG A 28 -6.38 5.73 25.38
CA ARG A 28 -5.28 5.69 24.40
C ARG A 28 -5.36 4.43 23.52
N PRO A 29 -6.44 4.23 22.75
CA PRO A 29 -6.65 3.01 21.96
C PRO A 29 -5.54 2.77 20.96
N GLY A 30 -4.98 3.82 20.36
CA GLY A 30 -3.87 3.71 19.40
C GLY A 30 -2.61 3.02 19.94
N MET A 31 -2.40 3.00 21.26
CA MET A 31 -1.27 2.26 21.86
C MET A 31 -1.46 0.73 21.78
N TYR A 32 -2.71 0.24 21.64
CA TYR A 32 -3.05 -1.17 21.66
C TYR A 32 -3.45 -1.70 20.28
N ILE A 33 -4.13 -0.88 19.47
CA ILE A 33 -4.66 -1.26 18.15
C ILE A 33 -4.10 -0.43 17.00
N GLY A 34 -3.11 0.44 17.27
CA GLY A 34 -2.40 1.25 16.28
C GLY A 34 -3.15 2.53 15.90
N THR A 35 -4.43 2.47 15.57
CA THR A 35 -5.27 3.61 15.14
C THR A 35 -6.72 3.39 15.54
N THR A 36 -7.54 4.44 15.50
CA THR A 36 -9.02 4.38 15.65
C THR A 36 -9.77 4.40 14.33
N GLY A 37 -9.05 4.48 13.22
CA GLY A 37 -9.62 4.36 11.87
C GLY A 37 -9.94 2.89 11.49
N PRO A 38 -10.23 2.63 10.20
CA PRO A 38 -10.62 1.30 9.70
C PRO A 38 -9.63 0.19 10.06
N ASP A 39 -8.32 0.47 10.10
CA ASP A 39 -7.28 -0.51 10.45
C ASP A 39 -7.42 -0.99 11.88
N GLY A 40 -7.58 -0.09 12.83
CA GLY A 40 -7.78 -0.42 14.24
C GLY A 40 -9.12 -1.13 14.49
N LEU A 41 -10.17 -0.77 13.74
CA LEU A 41 -11.46 -1.47 13.82
C LEU A 41 -11.31 -2.95 13.42
N HIS A 42 -10.68 -3.22 12.27
CA HIS A 42 -10.47 -4.60 11.79
C HIS A 42 -9.49 -5.38 12.68
N HIS A 43 -8.59 -4.68 13.39
CA HIS A 43 -7.68 -5.30 14.35
C HIS A 43 -8.42 -6.01 15.50
N LEU A 44 -9.62 -5.53 15.88
CA LEU A 44 -10.45 -6.21 16.89
C LEU A 44 -10.82 -7.63 16.45
N ILE A 45 -11.16 -7.82 15.17
CA ILE A 45 -11.44 -9.17 14.62
C ILE A 45 -10.18 -10.02 14.68
N THR A 46 -9.04 -9.45 14.28
CA THR A 46 -7.74 -10.15 14.29
C THR A 46 -7.37 -10.65 15.67
N GLU A 47 -7.52 -9.84 16.72
CA GLU A 47 -7.18 -10.23 18.10
C GLU A 47 -8.03 -11.39 18.62
N ILE A 48 -9.33 -11.44 18.32
CA ILE A 48 -10.17 -12.58 18.73
C ILE A 48 -9.88 -13.80 17.87
N PHE A 49 -9.75 -13.63 16.54
CA PHE A 49 -9.40 -14.70 15.63
C PHE A 49 -8.03 -15.33 15.97
N ASP A 50 -7.04 -14.53 16.32
CA ASP A 50 -5.71 -15.00 16.70
C ASP A 50 -5.74 -15.93 17.92
N ASN A 51 -6.68 -15.71 18.86
CA ASN A 51 -6.86 -16.62 19.98
C ASN A 51 -7.38 -17.98 19.53
N SER A 52 -8.34 -18.02 18.63
CA SER A 52 -8.88 -19.24 18.04
C SER A 52 -7.84 -19.96 17.17
N ARG A 53 -7.04 -19.19 16.40
CA ARG A 53 -5.91 -19.73 15.62
C ARG A 53 -4.83 -20.36 16.50
N ASP A 54 -4.53 -19.76 17.66
CA ASP A 54 -3.56 -20.31 18.60
C ASP A 54 -4.03 -21.67 19.17
N GLU A 55 -5.35 -21.88 19.36
CA GLU A 55 -5.91 -23.22 19.66
C GLU A 55 -5.63 -24.21 18.51
N ALA A 56 -5.81 -23.76 17.26
CA ALA A 56 -5.52 -24.60 16.08
C ALA A 56 -4.02 -24.92 15.95
N MET A 57 -3.14 -23.95 16.20
CA MET A 57 -1.69 -24.19 16.23
C MET A 57 -1.26 -25.16 17.32
N GLY A 58 -1.99 -25.18 18.44
CA GLY A 58 -1.81 -26.17 19.50
C GLY A 58 -2.38 -27.54 19.16
N GLY A 59 -3.05 -27.71 18.02
CA GLY A 59 -3.71 -28.95 17.59
C GLY A 59 -5.03 -29.21 18.31
N PHE A 60 -5.63 -28.21 18.96
CA PHE A 60 -6.87 -28.33 19.72
C PHE A 60 -8.11 -27.89 18.98
N ALA A 61 -7.94 -27.13 17.87
CA ALA A 61 -9.04 -26.71 17.00
C ALA A 61 -8.71 -27.01 15.53
N ASP A 62 -9.71 -27.32 14.74
CA ASP A 62 -9.60 -27.55 13.29
C ASP A 62 -10.63 -26.74 12.49
N ARG A 63 -11.53 -26.00 13.19
CA ARG A 63 -12.56 -25.18 12.56
C ARG A 63 -12.74 -23.85 13.30
N ILE A 64 -12.70 -22.77 12.50
CA ILE A 64 -12.98 -21.40 12.96
C ILE A 64 -14.03 -20.78 12.02
N GLU A 65 -14.99 -20.06 12.59
CA GLU A 65 -15.97 -19.29 11.85
C GLU A 65 -15.94 -17.84 12.33
N VAL A 66 -15.93 -16.91 11.36
CA VAL A 66 -16.03 -15.47 11.61
C VAL A 66 -17.24 -14.92 10.85
N ALA A 67 -18.21 -14.38 11.56
CA ALA A 67 -19.43 -13.83 10.99
C ALA A 67 -19.58 -12.33 11.31
N LEU A 68 -19.86 -11.53 10.29
CA LEU A 68 -20.35 -10.17 10.40
C LEU A 68 -21.88 -10.24 10.48
N LEU A 69 -22.45 -9.81 11.61
CA LEU A 69 -23.86 -9.95 11.93
C LEU A 69 -24.59 -8.61 11.76
N PRO A 70 -25.94 -8.63 11.69
CA PRO A 70 -26.75 -7.42 11.81
C PRO A 70 -26.39 -6.63 13.07
N ASP A 71 -26.76 -5.34 13.10
CA ASP A 71 -26.53 -4.41 14.22
C ASP A 71 -25.05 -4.18 14.58
N GLY A 72 -24.11 -4.51 13.68
CA GLY A 72 -22.67 -4.26 13.86
C GLY A 72 -21.95 -5.24 14.80
N TYR A 73 -22.53 -6.40 15.07
CA TYR A 73 -21.84 -7.46 15.80
C TYR A 73 -20.90 -8.24 14.90
N VAL A 74 -19.77 -8.63 15.49
CA VAL A 74 -18.85 -9.65 14.95
C VAL A 74 -18.90 -10.85 15.87
N ARG A 75 -18.97 -12.05 15.29
CA ARG A 75 -18.97 -13.32 16.01
C ARG A 75 -17.83 -14.19 15.52
N VAL A 76 -16.99 -14.65 16.44
CA VAL A 76 -15.86 -15.57 16.19
C VAL A 76 -16.10 -16.84 16.98
N VAL A 77 -16.02 -17.98 16.32
CA VAL A 77 -16.28 -19.32 16.88
C VAL A 77 -15.10 -20.22 16.58
N ASP A 78 -14.65 -21.00 17.57
CA ASP A 78 -13.73 -22.10 17.38
C ASP A 78 -14.21 -23.38 18.08
N ASN A 79 -13.69 -24.53 17.68
CA ASN A 79 -13.93 -25.81 18.32
C ASN A 79 -12.76 -26.26 19.19
N GLY A 80 -12.05 -25.31 19.81
CA GLY A 80 -10.93 -25.58 20.71
C GLY A 80 -11.34 -26.11 22.07
N ARG A 81 -10.43 -25.98 23.03
CA ARG A 81 -10.65 -26.50 24.43
C ARG A 81 -11.63 -25.67 25.26
N GLY A 82 -12.03 -24.49 24.78
CA GLY A 82 -12.80 -23.52 25.56
C GLY A 82 -12.00 -22.84 26.66
N ILE A 83 -12.19 -21.53 26.83
CA ILE A 83 -11.54 -20.76 27.89
C ILE A 83 -11.94 -21.35 29.28
N PRO A 84 -10.97 -21.50 30.22
CA PRO A 84 -11.33 -22.00 31.55
C PRO A 84 -12.32 -21.07 32.27
N VAL A 85 -13.33 -21.66 32.87
CA VAL A 85 -14.39 -20.94 33.64
C VAL A 85 -14.20 -21.06 35.14
N ASP A 86 -13.22 -21.88 35.57
CA ASP A 86 -12.87 -22.08 36.96
C ASP A 86 -12.33 -20.83 37.62
N LYS A 87 -12.41 -20.78 38.94
CA LYS A 87 -11.94 -19.64 39.73
C LYS A 87 -10.41 -19.53 39.69
N HIS A 88 -9.90 -18.43 39.18
CA HIS A 88 -8.47 -18.16 39.13
C HIS A 88 -7.90 -17.90 40.52
N ARG A 89 -6.74 -18.49 40.82
CA ARG A 89 -6.16 -18.46 42.16
C ARG A 89 -5.81 -17.08 42.71
N GLN A 90 -5.30 -16.20 41.85
CA GLN A 90 -4.86 -14.85 42.23
C GLN A 90 -6.03 -13.83 42.19
N THR A 91 -6.78 -13.75 41.11
CA THR A 91 -7.85 -12.74 40.93
C THR A 91 -9.13 -13.08 41.70
N LYS A 92 -9.31 -14.33 42.13
CA LYS A 92 -10.50 -14.83 42.87
C LYS A 92 -11.81 -14.77 42.09
N VAL A 93 -11.76 -14.42 40.80
CA VAL A 93 -12.88 -14.50 39.82
C VAL A 93 -12.61 -15.64 38.84
N SER A 94 -13.51 -15.86 37.86
CA SER A 94 -13.27 -16.89 36.85
C SER A 94 -12.06 -16.54 35.96
N ALA A 95 -11.40 -17.56 35.40
CA ALA A 95 -10.31 -17.35 34.45
C ALA A 95 -10.82 -16.56 33.21
N LEU A 96 -12.03 -16.86 32.75
CA LEU A 96 -12.70 -16.10 31.67
C LEU A 96 -12.80 -14.61 32.03
N GLU A 97 -13.35 -14.28 33.20
CA GLU A 97 -13.46 -12.89 33.66
C GLU A 97 -12.07 -12.22 33.73
N THR A 98 -11.08 -12.94 34.25
CA THR A 98 -9.71 -12.43 34.35
C THR A 98 -9.14 -12.08 32.98
N ILE A 99 -9.27 -12.95 31.97
CA ILE A 99 -8.79 -12.73 30.61
C ILE A 99 -9.51 -11.55 29.95
N MET A 100 -10.79 -11.42 30.15
CA MET A 100 -11.61 -10.39 29.52
C MET A 100 -11.49 -9.01 30.19
N THR A 101 -11.07 -8.91 31.46
CA THR A 101 -11.11 -7.64 32.22
C THR A 101 -9.75 -7.19 32.75
N THR A 102 -8.70 -7.98 32.56
CA THR A 102 -7.38 -7.66 33.10
C THR A 102 -6.34 -7.65 31.97
N LEU A 103 -5.57 -6.57 31.87
CA LEU A 103 -4.42 -6.51 30.96
C LEU A 103 -3.31 -7.46 31.46
N HIS A 104 -2.56 -8.00 30.49
CA HIS A 104 -1.45 -8.93 30.78
C HIS A 104 -1.91 -10.19 31.54
N ALA A 105 -3.09 -10.68 31.22
CA ALA A 105 -3.64 -11.92 31.74
C ALA A 105 -3.83 -12.95 30.61
N GLY A 106 -3.28 -14.12 30.75
CA GLY A 106 -3.43 -15.19 29.74
C GLY A 106 -2.57 -16.43 30.05
N GLY A 107 -2.86 -17.52 29.35
CA GLY A 107 -2.15 -18.79 29.47
C GLY A 107 -0.95 -18.96 28.51
N LYS A 108 -0.56 -17.87 27.81
CA LYS A 108 0.43 -17.89 26.70
C LYS A 108 1.78 -17.25 27.08
N PHE A 109 2.03 -16.95 28.36
CA PHE A 109 3.26 -16.28 28.79
C PHE A 109 4.49 -17.20 28.90
N GLY A 110 4.43 -18.43 28.39
CA GLY A 110 5.52 -19.39 28.44
C GLY A 110 5.62 -20.12 29.79
N GLY A 111 6.65 -20.97 29.93
CA GLY A 111 6.91 -21.81 31.08
C GLY A 111 6.47 -23.27 30.86
N GLU A 112 7.02 -24.19 31.65
CA GLU A 112 6.81 -25.65 31.54
C GLU A 112 5.34 -26.08 31.64
N ASN A 113 4.48 -25.23 32.21
CA ASN A 113 3.04 -25.46 32.37
C ASN A 113 2.16 -24.72 31.34
N SER A 114 2.75 -24.05 30.35
CA SER A 114 1.99 -23.41 29.29
C SER A 114 1.39 -24.45 28.36
N GLY A 115 0.09 -24.43 28.15
CA GLY A 115 -0.59 -25.28 27.17
C GLY A 115 -0.29 -24.94 25.70
N TYR A 116 0.59 -23.97 25.46
CA TYR A 116 0.96 -23.48 24.14
C TYR A 116 2.47 -23.45 23.98
N LYS A 117 3.00 -24.28 23.07
CA LYS A 117 4.43 -24.24 22.69
C LYS A 117 4.76 -23.02 21.87
N VAL A 118 3.84 -22.61 21.02
CA VAL A 118 3.96 -21.45 20.10
C VAL A 118 2.64 -20.71 20.11
N SER A 119 2.67 -19.38 20.20
CA SER A 119 1.47 -18.54 20.08
C SER A 119 1.79 -17.20 19.40
N GLY A 120 0.80 -16.60 18.75
CA GLY A 120 0.86 -15.24 18.24
C GLY A 120 0.52 -14.20 19.31
N GLY A 121 -0.26 -14.59 20.32
CA GLY A 121 -0.71 -13.73 21.42
C GLY A 121 0.32 -13.65 22.54
N LEU A 122 1.26 -12.71 22.44
CA LEU A 122 2.42 -12.60 23.36
C LEU A 122 2.15 -11.73 24.60
N HIS A 123 1.22 -10.78 24.51
CA HIS A 123 1.08 -9.73 25.52
C HIS A 123 -0.08 -9.99 26.51
N GLY A 124 -0.97 -10.95 26.22
CA GLY A 124 -2.14 -11.24 27.06
C GLY A 124 -3.11 -10.07 27.19
N VAL A 125 -3.27 -9.30 26.10
CA VAL A 125 -4.13 -8.10 26.11
C VAL A 125 -5.26 -8.13 25.06
N GLY A 126 -5.19 -8.96 24.02
CA GLY A 126 -6.08 -8.91 22.88
C GLY A 126 -7.57 -8.97 23.26
N ALA A 127 -7.99 -10.01 23.98
CA ALA A 127 -9.40 -10.15 24.38
C ALA A 127 -9.89 -9.02 25.30
N SER A 128 -9.07 -8.57 26.24
CA SER A 128 -9.42 -7.46 27.13
C SER A 128 -9.44 -6.11 26.41
N VAL A 129 -8.60 -5.91 25.41
CA VAL A 129 -8.62 -4.72 24.54
C VAL A 129 -9.90 -4.69 23.70
N VAL A 130 -10.29 -5.80 23.06
CA VAL A 130 -11.55 -5.88 22.32
C VAL A 130 -12.74 -5.59 23.22
N ASN A 131 -12.78 -6.20 24.42
CA ASN A 131 -13.82 -5.94 25.41
C ASN A 131 -13.86 -4.45 25.83
N ALA A 132 -12.72 -3.82 26.07
CA ALA A 132 -12.62 -2.41 26.45
C ALA A 132 -13.14 -1.45 25.35
N LEU A 133 -12.91 -1.80 24.08
CA LEU A 133 -13.24 -0.98 22.90
C LEU A 133 -14.60 -1.38 22.27
N SER A 134 -15.39 -2.19 22.98
CA SER A 134 -16.72 -2.63 22.56
C SER A 134 -17.80 -2.11 23.49
N THR A 135 -18.93 -1.70 22.95
CA THR A 135 -20.14 -1.35 23.74
C THR A 135 -20.74 -2.57 24.41
N HIS A 136 -20.63 -3.71 23.74
CA HIS A 136 -21.12 -5.00 24.25
C HIS A 136 -20.23 -6.14 23.79
N THR A 137 -19.92 -7.08 24.71
CA THR A 137 -19.19 -8.31 24.42
C THR A 137 -19.87 -9.47 25.11
N ILE A 138 -20.04 -10.59 24.40
CA ILE A 138 -20.60 -11.84 24.91
C ILE A 138 -19.54 -12.92 24.73
N ALA A 139 -19.14 -13.55 25.80
CA ALA A 139 -18.29 -14.74 25.78
C ALA A 139 -19.14 -15.97 26.14
N GLU A 140 -19.23 -16.88 25.18
CA GLU A 140 -19.91 -18.17 25.34
C GLU A 140 -18.87 -19.28 25.28
N ILE A 141 -18.84 -20.12 26.28
CA ILE A 141 -17.83 -21.18 26.43
C ILE A 141 -18.53 -22.52 26.50
N HIS A 142 -18.10 -23.43 25.63
CA HIS A 142 -18.54 -24.82 25.60
C HIS A 142 -17.39 -25.69 26.11
N LYS A 143 -17.58 -26.26 27.30
CA LYS A 143 -16.52 -26.98 27.97
C LYS A 143 -17.08 -28.05 28.89
N ASP A 144 -16.46 -29.24 28.91
CA ASP A 144 -16.78 -30.37 29.79
C ASP A 144 -18.28 -30.77 29.76
N GLY A 145 -18.92 -30.63 28.57
CA GLY A 145 -20.34 -30.97 28.37
C GLY A 145 -21.32 -29.89 28.82
N ASP A 146 -20.85 -28.71 29.17
CA ASP A 146 -21.66 -27.60 29.67
C ASP A 146 -21.44 -26.34 28.84
N LYS A 147 -22.50 -25.49 28.78
CA LYS A 147 -22.49 -24.20 28.17
C LYS A 147 -22.49 -23.11 29.25
N TYR A 148 -21.53 -22.16 29.12
CA TYR A 148 -21.36 -21.04 30.02
C TYR A 148 -21.43 -19.73 29.24
N ILE A 149 -22.01 -18.67 29.82
CA ILE A 149 -22.08 -17.34 29.23
C ILE A 149 -21.65 -16.31 30.25
N GLN A 150 -20.90 -15.31 29.77
CA GLN A 150 -20.62 -14.07 30.49
C GLN A 150 -20.69 -12.89 29.56
N GLU A 151 -21.38 -11.84 29.99
CA GLU A 151 -21.57 -10.60 29.23
C GLU A 151 -20.79 -9.44 29.84
N TYR A 152 -20.36 -8.56 28.97
CA TYR A 152 -19.60 -7.37 29.33
C TYR A 152 -20.14 -6.15 28.60
N ALA A 153 -19.98 -4.99 29.19
CA ALA A 153 -20.26 -3.70 28.57
C ALA A 153 -19.11 -2.74 28.86
N ILE A 154 -18.53 -2.19 27.82
CA ILE A 154 -17.46 -1.17 27.91
C ILE A 154 -16.32 -1.65 28.83
N GLY A 155 -15.86 -2.89 28.63
CA GLY A 155 -14.78 -3.51 29.40
C GLY A 155 -15.18 -4.01 30.78
N LYS A 156 -16.41 -3.80 31.26
CA LYS A 156 -16.88 -4.21 32.59
C LYS A 156 -17.85 -5.39 32.48
N LYS A 157 -17.73 -6.36 33.39
CA LYS A 157 -18.70 -7.45 33.46
C LYS A 157 -20.10 -6.95 33.83
N LYS A 158 -21.13 -7.48 33.22
CA LYS A 158 -22.53 -7.28 33.63
C LYS A 158 -22.90 -8.19 34.80
N ALA A 159 -22.41 -9.45 34.77
CA ALA A 159 -22.64 -10.45 35.80
C ALA A 159 -21.46 -11.43 35.84
N ALA A 160 -21.39 -12.29 36.86
CA ALA A 160 -20.46 -13.40 36.91
C ALA A 160 -20.79 -14.44 35.82
N VAL A 161 -19.78 -15.26 35.42
CA VAL A 161 -19.99 -16.37 34.49
C VAL A 161 -21.12 -17.28 34.97
N LYS A 162 -22.02 -17.66 34.06
CA LYS A 162 -23.24 -18.41 34.37
C LYS A 162 -23.30 -19.66 33.48
N LYS A 163 -23.51 -20.82 34.12
CA LYS A 163 -23.87 -22.03 33.39
C LYS A 163 -25.31 -21.92 32.93
N VAL A 164 -25.54 -22.03 31.62
CA VAL A 164 -26.89 -21.84 31.02
C VAL A 164 -27.47 -23.10 30.41
N GLY A 165 -26.69 -24.16 30.24
CA GLY A 165 -27.16 -25.39 29.64
C GLY A 165 -26.14 -26.49 29.52
N LYS A 166 -26.49 -27.54 28.79
CA LYS A 166 -25.60 -28.61 28.33
C LYS A 166 -25.19 -28.31 26.91
N SER A 167 -23.97 -28.75 26.54
CA SER A 167 -23.47 -28.69 25.18
C SER A 167 -22.85 -30.00 24.76
N LYS A 168 -22.97 -30.31 23.47
CA LYS A 168 -22.22 -31.39 22.81
C LYS A 168 -20.94 -30.85 22.18
N GLU A 169 -20.87 -29.56 21.95
CA GLU A 169 -19.74 -28.85 21.35
C GLU A 169 -18.69 -28.52 22.40
N SER A 170 -17.47 -28.31 21.95
CA SER A 170 -16.35 -27.78 22.74
C SER A 170 -15.77 -26.58 22.01
N GLY A 171 -15.40 -25.52 22.73
CA GLY A 171 -14.75 -24.34 22.16
C GLY A 171 -15.20 -23.03 22.74
N THR A 172 -14.90 -21.95 22.03
CA THR A 172 -15.15 -20.57 22.45
C THR A 172 -15.91 -19.83 21.36
N ILE A 173 -16.92 -19.06 21.79
CA ILE A 173 -17.61 -18.08 20.95
C ILE A 173 -17.47 -16.72 21.58
N ILE A 174 -16.91 -15.76 20.84
CA ILE A 174 -16.86 -14.36 21.25
C ILE A 174 -17.67 -13.54 20.25
N SER A 175 -18.72 -12.88 20.74
CA SER A 175 -19.48 -11.89 19.99
C SER A 175 -19.24 -10.50 20.56
N PHE A 176 -18.91 -9.51 19.72
CA PHE A 176 -18.65 -8.16 20.19
C PHE A 176 -19.17 -7.11 19.22
N LYS A 177 -19.49 -5.93 19.75
CA LYS A 177 -19.91 -4.75 18.99
C LYS A 177 -18.97 -3.60 19.32
N ALA A 178 -18.26 -3.09 18.33
CA ALA A 178 -17.34 -1.99 18.49
C ALA A 178 -18.03 -0.71 18.99
N ASP A 179 -17.29 0.12 19.73
CA ASP A 179 -17.80 1.36 20.32
C ASP A 179 -17.67 2.52 19.34
N ASP A 180 -18.78 3.02 18.82
CA ASP A 180 -18.89 4.14 17.89
C ASP A 180 -18.42 5.48 18.46
N THR A 181 -18.25 5.58 19.79
CA THR A 181 -17.67 6.76 20.44
C THR A 181 -16.15 6.78 20.40
N ILE A 182 -15.50 5.68 19.98
CA ILE A 182 -14.05 5.53 19.92
C ILE A 182 -13.55 5.47 18.48
N PHE A 183 -14.25 4.72 17.63
CA PHE A 183 -13.86 4.50 16.25
C PHE A 183 -14.48 5.54 15.32
N GLU A 184 -13.69 5.96 14.31
CA GLU A 184 -14.16 6.86 13.25
C GLU A 184 -15.28 6.25 12.40
N THR A 185 -15.26 4.92 12.27
CA THR A 185 -16.30 4.10 11.64
C THR A 185 -16.41 2.77 12.39
N VAL A 186 -17.60 2.19 12.39
CA VAL A 186 -17.87 0.84 12.93
C VAL A 186 -18.31 -0.13 11.83
N GLU A 187 -18.09 0.27 10.56
CA GLU A 187 -18.41 -0.56 9.41
C GLU A 187 -17.21 -1.44 9.02
N TYR A 188 -17.37 -2.74 9.08
CA TYR A 188 -16.37 -3.71 8.69
C TYR A 188 -16.39 -3.98 7.19
N GLU A 189 -15.23 -3.93 6.55
CA GLU A 189 -15.04 -4.29 5.15
C GLU A 189 -14.93 -5.82 5.01
N TYR A 190 -15.98 -6.48 4.48
CA TYR A 190 -15.99 -7.93 4.27
C TYR A 190 -14.77 -8.41 3.46
N LYS A 191 -14.42 -7.72 2.39
CA LYS A 191 -13.27 -8.06 1.53
C LYS A 191 -11.97 -8.14 2.32
N ARG A 192 -11.75 -7.21 3.23
CA ARG A 192 -10.55 -7.14 4.07
C ARG A 192 -10.49 -8.31 5.06
N VAL A 193 -11.60 -8.60 5.72
CA VAL A 193 -11.72 -9.77 6.61
C VAL A 193 -11.46 -11.06 5.82
N PHE A 194 -12.10 -11.19 4.67
CA PHE A 194 -11.96 -12.32 3.77
C PHE A 194 -10.50 -12.56 3.32
N GLU A 195 -9.79 -11.51 2.89
CA GLU A 195 -8.41 -11.64 2.42
C GLU A 195 -7.46 -12.02 3.56
N HIS A 196 -7.63 -11.42 4.73
CA HIS A 196 -6.85 -11.75 5.92
C HIS A 196 -7.06 -13.21 6.34
N LEU A 197 -8.30 -13.65 6.48
CA LEU A 197 -8.61 -15.01 6.94
C LEU A 197 -8.23 -16.08 5.92
N ARG A 198 -8.36 -15.81 4.61
CA ARG A 198 -7.81 -16.68 3.56
C ARG A 198 -6.30 -16.84 3.71
N GLN A 199 -5.56 -15.76 3.99
CA GLN A 199 -4.12 -15.83 4.22
C GLN A 199 -3.79 -16.68 5.44
N GLN A 200 -4.53 -16.55 6.53
CA GLN A 200 -4.34 -17.35 7.74
C GLN A 200 -4.60 -18.85 7.51
N ALA A 201 -5.57 -19.20 6.67
CA ALA A 201 -5.85 -20.60 6.32
C ALA A 201 -4.68 -21.29 5.60
N TYR A 202 -3.84 -20.55 4.85
CA TYR A 202 -2.61 -21.12 4.28
C TYR A 202 -1.50 -21.35 5.32
N LEU A 203 -1.49 -20.59 6.40
CA LEU A 203 -0.43 -20.66 7.43
C LEU A 203 -0.64 -21.79 8.45
N VAL A 204 -1.87 -22.29 8.58
CA VAL A 204 -2.21 -23.40 9.46
C VAL A 204 -2.84 -24.51 8.65
N LYS A 205 -2.03 -25.51 8.27
CA LYS A 205 -2.48 -26.65 7.48
C LYS A 205 -3.63 -27.40 8.17
N GLY A 206 -4.64 -27.75 7.38
CA GLY A 206 -5.78 -28.51 7.87
C GLY A 206 -6.78 -27.72 8.71
N LEU A 207 -6.56 -26.41 8.90
CA LEU A 207 -7.52 -25.54 9.56
C LEU A 207 -8.59 -25.10 8.56
N ARG A 208 -9.85 -25.31 8.89
CA ARG A 208 -11.01 -24.81 8.15
C ARG A 208 -11.43 -23.48 8.71
N ILE A 209 -11.43 -22.43 7.88
CA ILE A 209 -11.87 -21.09 8.25
C ILE A 209 -13.05 -20.70 7.38
N THR A 210 -14.19 -20.40 8.00
CA THR A 210 -15.39 -19.90 7.31
C THR A 210 -15.59 -18.43 7.64
N VAL A 211 -15.84 -17.62 6.60
CA VAL A 211 -16.16 -16.19 6.72
C VAL A 211 -17.57 -15.95 6.20
N ILE A 212 -18.38 -15.29 6.98
CA ILE A 212 -19.80 -15.06 6.67
C ILE A 212 -20.10 -13.55 6.76
N ASP A 213 -20.77 -13.03 5.76
CA ASP A 213 -21.41 -11.72 5.80
C ASP A 213 -22.94 -11.89 5.89
N ALA A 214 -23.44 -11.80 7.10
CA ALA A 214 -24.86 -11.91 7.41
C ALA A 214 -25.51 -10.56 7.74
N ARG A 215 -24.87 -9.44 7.45
CA ARG A 215 -25.36 -8.10 7.80
C ARG A 215 -26.68 -7.74 7.12
N GLU A 216 -26.91 -8.26 5.93
CA GLU A 216 -28.15 -8.01 5.16
C GLU A 216 -29.22 -9.09 5.38
N VAL A 217 -28.95 -10.09 6.24
CA VAL A 217 -29.92 -11.14 6.56
C VAL A 217 -31.06 -10.54 7.37
N THR A 218 -32.26 -10.63 6.84
CA THR A 218 -33.48 -10.09 7.49
C THR A 218 -34.14 -11.10 8.43
N GLU A 219 -33.86 -12.39 8.26
CA GLU A 219 -34.36 -13.44 9.13
C GLU A 219 -33.59 -13.46 10.45
N LYS A 220 -34.30 -13.67 11.55
CA LYS A 220 -33.69 -13.74 12.86
C LYS A 220 -32.85 -15.02 12.97
N ILE A 221 -31.53 -14.89 13.06
CA ILE A 221 -30.61 -15.99 13.31
C ILE A 221 -30.74 -16.40 14.79
N ASP A 222 -31.05 -17.66 15.07
CA ASP A 222 -31.11 -18.21 16.44
C ASP A 222 -29.69 -18.47 16.97
N LEU A 223 -29.01 -17.41 17.39
CA LEU A 223 -27.64 -17.48 17.91
C LEU A 223 -27.54 -18.23 19.25
N GLU A 224 -28.66 -18.37 20.00
CA GLU A 224 -28.63 -19.08 21.29
C GLU A 224 -28.44 -20.59 21.12
N ASN A 225 -29.00 -21.16 20.03
CA ASN A 225 -28.97 -22.58 19.75
C ASN A 225 -28.03 -22.96 18.59
N THR A 226 -27.43 -21.96 17.90
CA THR A 226 -26.54 -22.17 16.77
C THR A 226 -25.07 -22.07 17.18
N TYR A 227 -24.31 -23.16 17.02
CA TYR A 227 -22.87 -23.13 17.23
C TYR A 227 -22.17 -22.51 16.01
N TYR A 228 -22.35 -23.08 14.81
CA TYR A 228 -21.89 -22.53 13.55
C TYR A 228 -23.05 -22.07 12.67
N ILE A 229 -23.01 -20.83 12.22
CA ILE A 229 -24.01 -20.29 11.29
C ILE A 229 -23.92 -21.02 9.94
N SER A 230 -22.73 -21.39 9.51
CA SER A 230 -22.51 -22.14 8.28
C SER A 230 -23.11 -23.55 8.24
N ASP A 231 -23.55 -24.08 9.38
CA ASP A 231 -24.26 -25.36 9.47
C ASP A 231 -25.79 -25.19 9.42
N THR A 232 -26.27 -23.96 9.21
CA THR A 232 -27.70 -23.59 9.12
C THR A 232 -28.06 -23.21 7.68
N ASP A 233 -29.37 -23.13 7.39
CA ASP A 233 -29.89 -22.73 6.07
C ASP A 233 -29.99 -21.21 5.90
N VAL A 234 -29.23 -20.41 6.67
CA VAL A 234 -29.21 -18.95 6.56
C VAL A 234 -28.63 -18.53 5.21
N ASP A 235 -29.39 -17.75 4.45
CA ASP A 235 -28.97 -17.21 3.15
C ASP A 235 -28.07 -15.99 3.38
N ALA A 236 -26.77 -16.26 3.52
CA ALA A 236 -25.73 -15.26 3.73
C ALA A 236 -24.53 -15.50 2.80
N ILE A 237 -23.84 -14.43 2.43
CA ILE A 237 -22.57 -14.54 1.71
C ILE A 237 -21.58 -15.29 2.59
N SER A 238 -21.14 -16.46 2.14
CA SER A 238 -20.26 -17.33 2.90
C SER A 238 -19.15 -17.92 2.05
N GLN A 239 -17.95 -18.00 2.62
CA GLN A 239 -16.79 -18.64 1.98
C GLN A 239 -15.99 -19.43 3.01
N THR A 240 -15.70 -20.67 2.68
CA THR A 240 -14.84 -21.55 3.49
C THR A 240 -13.48 -21.75 2.84
N PHE A 241 -12.42 -21.62 3.62
CA PHE A 241 -11.03 -21.87 3.24
C PHE A 241 -10.49 -23.11 3.94
N TYR A 242 -9.82 -23.97 3.16
CA TYR A 242 -9.16 -25.16 3.66
C TYR A 242 -8.01 -25.52 2.71
N PHE A 243 -6.76 -25.48 3.18
CA PHE A 243 -5.58 -25.69 2.35
C PHE A 243 -4.63 -26.72 2.96
N GLU A 244 -4.70 -27.95 2.49
CA GLU A 244 -3.80 -29.03 2.93
C GLU A 244 -2.34 -28.77 2.54
N GLY A 245 -2.10 -28.13 1.39
CA GLY A 245 -0.77 -27.82 0.88
C GLY A 245 -0.08 -26.62 1.56
N GLY A 246 -0.72 -25.94 2.53
CA GLY A 246 -0.13 -24.87 3.31
C GLY A 246 0.57 -23.79 2.47
N LEU A 247 1.83 -23.49 2.78
CA LEU A 247 2.60 -22.46 2.06
C LEU A 247 2.85 -22.78 0.58
N ALA A 248 2.93 -24.05 0.19
CA ALA A 248 3.04 -24.40 -1.23
C ALA A 248 1.79 -23.99 -2.00
N SER A 249 0.60 -24.18 -1.40
CA SER A 249 -0.66 -23.69 -1.97
C SER A 249 -0.70 -22.16 -2.05
N LEU A 250 -0.13 -21.46 -1.07
CA LEU A 250 -0.05 -20.00 -1.10
C LEU A 250 0.88 -19.50 -2.23
N VAL A 251 2.05 -20.13 -2.42
CA VAL A 251 2.95 -19.81 -3.55
C VAL A 251 2.24 -20.05 -4.89
N LYS A 252 1.55 -21.20 -5.04
CA LYS A 252 0.75 -21.51 -6.24
C LYS A 252 -0.34 -20.47 -6.49
N PHE A 253 -1.04 -20.05 -5.43
CA PHE A 253 -2.06 -19.00 -5.52
C PHE A 253 -1.47 -17.66 -5.96
N LYS A 254 -0.35 -17.24 -5.37
CA LYS A 254 0.35 -16.00 -5.75
C LYS A 254 0.85 -16.02 -7.20
N ASN A 255 1.20 -17.18 -7.70
CA ASN A 255 1.67 -17.37 -9.08
C ASN A 255 0.53 -17.69 -10.08
N LYS A 256 -0.75 -17.61 -9.66
CA LYS A 256 -1.90 -17.99 -10.51
C LYS A 256 -1.91 -17.28 -11.87
N PHE A 257 -1.46 -16.03 -11.91
CA PHE A 257 -1.41 -15.21 -13.14
C PHE A 257 0.01 -14.98 -13.64
N GLN A 258 0.98 -15.70 -13.08
CA GLN A 258 2.38 -15.65 -13.48
C GLN A 258 2.73 -16.87 -14.33
N LYS A 259 3.83 -16.78 -15.07
CA LYS A 259 4.39 -17.90 -15.82
C LYS A 259 5.56 -18.51 -15.05
N PRO A 260 5.38 -19.66 -14.37
CA PRO A 260 6.49 -20.35 -13.72
C PRO A 260 7.57 -20.75 -14.72
N ILE A 261 8.85 -20.59 -14.34
CA ILE A 261 9.98 -21.01 -15.18
C ILE A 261 10.45 -22.42 -14.87
N HIS A 262 9.96 -23.04 -13.82
CA HIS A 262 10.19 -24.44 -13.45
C HIS A 262 8.92 -25.09 -12.89
N LYS A 263 8.87 -26.43 -12.94
CA LYS A 263 7.65 -27.19 -12.66
C LYS A 263 7.36 -27.33 -11.17
N ASN A 264 8.36 -27.74 -10.39
CA ASN A 264 8.15 -28.12 -9.00
C ASN A 264 8.22 -26.89 -8.08
N ILE A 265 7.26 -26.76 -7.15
CA ILE A 265 7.33 -25.78 -6.08
C ILE A 265 8.22 -26.37 -4.99
N PHE A 266 9.28 -25.64 -4.59
CA PHE A 266 10.07 -26.02 -3.43
C PHE A 266 9.25 -25.86 -2.16
N TYR A 267 9.35 -26.83 -1.27
CA TYR A 267 8.69 -26.80 0.02
C TYR A 267 9.52 -27.54 1.05
N ILE A 268 9.68 -26.95 2.23
CA ILE A 268 10.26 -27.57 3.43
C ILE A 268 9.50 -27.11 4.68
N ASP A 269 9.30 -28.03 5.60
CA ASP A 269 8.81 -27.82 6.96
C ASP A 269 9.66 -28.68 7.88
N LYS A 270 10.51 -28.04 8.70
CA LYS A 270 11.48 -28.75 9.56
C LYS A 270 11.61 -28.08 10.91
N GLU A 271 11.61 -28.90 11.95
CA GLU A 271 11.89 -28.45 13.31
C GLU A 271 13.40 -28.43 13.58
N VAL A 272 13.87 -27.39 14.27
CA VAL A 272 15.25 -27.22 14.76
C VAL A 272 15.21 -26.69 16.20
N GLY A 273 15.57 -27.53 17.15
CA GLY A 273 15.35 -27.22 18.57
C GLY A 273 13.86 -26.98 18.81
N ASP A 274 13.52 -25.89 19.45
CA ASP A 274 12.14 -25.51 19.74
C ASP A 274 11.48 -24.64 18.62
N MET A 275 12.17 -24.47 17.51
CA MET A 275 11.71 -23.66 16.38
C MET A 275 11.25 -24.56 15.24
N SER A 276 10.19 -24.16 14.51
CA SER A 276 9.78 -24.73 13.22
C SER A 276 10.03 -23.71 12.13
N VAL A 277 10.71 -24.12 11.06
CA VAL A 277 10.97 -23.32 9.86
C VAL A 277 10.26 -23.94 8.68
N GLU A 278 9.34 -23.18 8.09
CA GLU A 278 8.59 -23.57 6.91
C GLU A 278 8.86 -22.57 5.77
N VAL A 279 9.32 -23.09 4.61
CA VAL A 279 9.62 -22.24 3.45
C VAL A 279 9.06 -22.89 2.18
N SER A 280 8.43 -22.08 1.37
CA SER A 280 8.02 -22.48 0.02
C SER A 280 8.42 -21.42 -0.99
N LEU A 281 8.88 -21.84 -2.18
CA LEU A 281 9.24 -20.90 -3.25
C LEU A 281 9.06 -21.49 -4.64
N GLN A 282 8.88 -20.58 -5.61
CA GLN A 282 8.92 -20.86 -7.04
C GLN A 282 9.37 -19.61 -7.80
N TYR A 283 10.18 -19.79 -8.84
CA TYR A 283 10.56 -18.71 -9.74
C TYR A 283 9.58 -18.58 -10.90
N VAL A 284 9.33 -17.34 -11.29
CA VAL A 284 8.44 -16.97 -12.39
C VAL A 284 9.16 -16.07 -13.40
N ASP A 285 8.59 -15.96 -14.60
CA ASP A 285 9.09 -15.08 -15.65
C ASP A 285 8.67 -13.62 -15.41
N ASP A 286 9.21 -13.06 -14.31
CA ASP A 286 9.03 -11.68 -13.88
C ASP A 286 10.37 -11.13 -13.38
N ILE A 287 10.45 -9.83 -13.13
CA ILE A 287 11.62 -9.18 -12.54
C ILE A 287 11.41 -8.85 -11.06
N SER A 288 10.16 -8.66 -10.63
CA SER A 288 9.83 -8.27 -9.26
C SER A 288 9.82 -9.46 -8.31
N PRO A 289 10.49 -9.38 -7.16
CA PRO A 289 10.40 -10.40 -6.13
C PRO A 289 9.07 -10.29 -5.36
N ARG A 290 8.47 -11.43 -5.02
CA ARG A 290 7.31 -11.54 -4.15
C ARG A 290 7.68 -12.33 -2.91
N LEU A 291 8.10 -11.62 -1.87
CA LEU A 291 8.55 -12.22 -0.62
C LEU A 291 7.54 -11.92 0.49
N ASN A 292 6.96 -12.96 1.07
CA ASN A 292 6.10 -12.86 2.24
C ASN A 292 6.72 -13.59 3.42
N ALA A 293 6.79 -12.92 4.56
CA ALA A 293 7.43 -13.47 5.73
C ALA A 293 6.49 -13.43 6.93
N PHE A 294 6.52 -14.48 7.73
CA PHE A 294 5.67 -14.66 8.89
C PHE A 294 6.48 -15.16 10.08
N ALA A 295 6.10 -14.70 11.26
CA ALA A 295 6.68 -15.12 12.53
C ALA A 295 5.55 -15.39 13.52
N ASN A 296 5.40 -16.65 13.99
CA ASN A 296 4.23 -17.13 14.73
C ASN A 296 2.90 -16.76 14.03
N ASN A 297 2.86 -16.95 12.70
CA ASN A 297 1.74 -16.63 11.80
C ASN A 297 1.37 -15.13 11.73
N ILE A 298 2.18 -14.24 12.31
CA ILE A 298 2.04 -12.79 12.18
C ILE A 298 2.83 -12.36 10.94
N TYR A 299 2.19 -11.58 10.06
CA TYR A 299 2.85 -11.04 8.88
C TYR A 299 3.90 -10.00 9.27
N THR A 300 5.12 -10.15 8.74
CA THR A 300 6.24 -9.23 8.97
C THR A 300 6.63 -8.52 7.66
N PRO A 301 5.95 -7.42 7.30
CA PRO A 301 6.18 -6.74 6.03
C PRO A 301 7.61 -6.20 5.88
N GLU A 302 8.24 -5.81 6.97
CA GLU A 302 9.64 -5.37 6.99
C GLU A 302 10.64 -6.53 7.10
N GLY A 303 10.15 -7.78 7.09
CA GLY A 303 10.97 -8.98 7.18
C GLY A 303 11.54 -9.20 8.58
N GLY A 304 12.85 -9.27 8.68
CA GLY A 304 13.58 -9.51 9.92
C GLY A 304 14.66 -10.58 9.78
N THR A 305 15.12 -11.12 10.91
CA THR A 305 16.25 -12.03 10.98
C THR A 305 16.05 -13.31 10.17
N HIS A 306 14.85 -13.89 10.16
CA HIS A 306 14.49 -15.08 9.36
C HIS A 306 14.61 -14.83 7.86
N VAL A 307 14.18 -13.64 7.38
CA VAL A 307 14.32 -13.24 5.97
C VAL A 307 15.79 -13.05 5.61
N THR A 308 16.57 -12.48 6.53
CA THR A 308 18.02 -12.32 6.34
C THR A 308 18.69 -13.69 6.22
N GLY A 309 18.35 -14.66 7.09
CA GLY A 309 18.84 -16.03 6.99
C GLY A 309 18.49 -16.70 5.66
N PHE A 310 17.22 -16.58 5.24
CA PHE A 310 16.76 -17.09 3.97
C PHE A 310 17.54 -16.51 2.78
N LYS A 311 17.66 -15.17 2.67
CA LYS A 311 18.38 -14.50 1.57
C LYS A 311 19.86 -14.91 1.53
N THR A 312 20.51 -15.02 2.69
CA THR A 312 21.89 -15.47 2.80
C THR A 312 22.05 -16.90 2.30
N ALA A 313 21.19 -17.81 2.76
CA ALA A 313 21.21 -19.22 2.36
C ALA A 313 20.91 -19.41 0.88
N LEU A 314 19.90 -18.72 0.34
CA LEU A 314 19.54 -18.77 -1.08
C LEU A 314 20.71 -18.34 -1.97
N THR A 315 21.32 -17.21 -1.63
CA THR A 315 22.47 -16.68 -2.38
C THR A 315 23.65 -17.64 -2.35
N ARG A 316 23.98 -18.18 -1.17
CA ARG A 316 25.09 -19.11 -1.00
C ARG A 316 24.86 -20.43 -1.74
N THR A 317 23.65 -21.01 -1.61
CA THR A 317 23.31 -22.30 -2.22
C THR A 317 23.33 -22.22 -3.76
N LEU A 318 22.74 -21.18 -4.34
CA LEU A 318 22.76 -20.99 -5.80
C LEU A 318 24.17 -20.74 -6.35
N ASN A 319 25.01 -19.99 -5.63
CA ASN A 319 26.41 -19.80 -6.00
C ASN A 319 27.18 -21.14 -5.96
N SER A 320 27.00 -21.91 -4.89
CA SER A 320 27.68 -23.21 -4.73
C SER A 320 27.24 -24.21 -5.79
N TYR A 321 25.92 -24.32 -6.05
CA TYR A 321 25.38 -25.21 -7.07
C TYR A 321 25.80 -24.81 -8.48
N GLY A 322 25.73 -23.49 -8.79
CA GLY A 322 26.12 -22.98 -10.11
C GLY A 322 27.59 -23.19 -10.43
N LYS A 323 28.50 -23.06 -9.44
CA LYS A 323 29.91 -23.35 -9.59
C LYS A 323 30.19 -24.85 -9.74
N LYS A 324 29.61 -25.68 -8.88
CA LYS A 324 29.74 -27.14 -8.89
C LYS A 324 29.33 -27.73 -10.25
N ASN A 325 28.30 -27.21 -10.87
CA ASN A 325 27.74 -27.71 -12.12
C ASN A 325 28.22 -26.93 -13.37
N ASN A 326 29.26 -26.08 -13.24
CA ASN A 326 29.83 -25.28 -14.33
C ASN A 326 28.79 -24.37 -15.04
N LEU A 327 27.71 -23.97 -14.35
CA LEU A 327 26.71 -23.05 -14.86
C LEU A 327 27.12 -21.58 -14.74
N ILE A 328 28.09 -21.30 -13.87
CA ILE A 328 28.74 -19.98 -13.68
C ILE A 328 30.25 -20.12 -13.76
N LYS A 329 30.91 -19.19 -14.45
CA LYS A 329 32.36 -19.11 -14.51
C LYS A 329 32.89 -18.30 -13.32
N ASP A 330 34.06 -18.65 -12.79
CA ASP A 330 34.70 -17.88 -11.72
C ASP A 330 35.00 -16.43 -12.14
N SER A 331 35.29 -16.18 -13.41
CA SER A 331 35.46 -14.85 -14.00
C SER A 331 34.20 -13.98 -13.93
N ASP A 332 33.02 -14.58 -13.85
CA ASP A 332 31.75 -13.85 -13.83
C ASP A 332 31.43 -13.29 -12.44
N GLY A 333 32.21 -13.65 -11.41
CA GLY A 333 31.89 -13.32 -10.01
C GLY A 333 30.64 -14.06 -9.51
N GLY A 334 30.37 -13.99 -8.22
CA GLY A 334 29.18 -14.63 -7.63
C GLY A 334 27.89 -13.84 -7.88
N PHE A 335 26.76 -14.51 -7.67
CA PHE A 335 25.44 -13.88 -7.57
C PHE A 335 25.36 -13.03 -6.31
N THR A 336 24.66 -11.91 -6.39
CA THR A 336 24.27 -11.08 -5.24
C THR A 336 22.87 -11.44 -4.76
N GLY A 337 22.48 -10.88 -3.61
CA GLY A 337 21.12 -11.03 -3.09
C GLY A 337 20.03 -10.59 -4.08
N ASP A 338 20.26 -9.49 -4.79
CA ASP A 338 19.31 -8.96 -5.77
C ASP A 338 19.18 -9.88 -6.99
N ASP A 339 20.31 -10.45 -7.46
CA ASP A 339 20.27 -11.38 -8.59
C ASP A 339 19.39 -12.61 -8.30
N VAL A 340 19.48 -13.16 -7.08
CA VAL A 340 18.72 -14.37 -6.69
C VAL A 340 17.28 -14.09 -6.33
N LEU A 341 16.92 -12.84 -6.08
CA LEU A 341 15.54 -12.47 -5.77
C LEU A 341 14.73 -12.15 -7.03
N GLU A 342 15.35 -11.85 -8.17
CA GLU A 342 14.63 -11.52 -9.40
C GLU A 342 13.70 -12.65 -9.86
N GLY A 343 12.39 -12.36 -9.92
CA GLY A 343 11.35 -13.33 -10.32
C GLY A 343 11.05 -14.39 -9.26
N LEU A 344 11.52 -14.23 -8.04
CA LEU A 344 11.26 -15.16 -6.95
C LEU A 344 9.90 -14.86 -6.30
N THR A 345 9.05 -15.86 -6.19
CA THR A 345 7.92 -15.89 -5.26
C THR A 345 8.29 -16.82 -4.11
N ALA A 346 8.39 -16.28 -2.89
CA ALA A 346 8.72 -17.07 -1.70
C ALA A 346 7.86 -16.69 -0.51
N VAL A 347 7.53 -17.69 0.30
CA VAL A 347 6.86 -17.53 1.59
C VAL A 347 7.71 -18.20 2.65
N ILE A 348 8.02 -17.46 3.71
CA ILE A 348 8.87 -17.90 4.82
C ILE A 348 8.04 -17.78 6.09
N SER A 349 7.91 -18.85 6.85
CA SER A 349 7.27 -18.86 8.16
C SER A 349 8.19 -19.48 9.18
N ILE A 350 8.35 -18.78 10.30
CA ILE A 350 9.04 -19.32 11.47
C ILE A 350 8.10 -19.33 12.65
N LYS A 351 8.15 -20.41 13.43
CA LYS A 351 7.42 -20.56 14.70
C LYS A 351 8.42 -20.82 15.82
N MET A 352 8.32 -20.04 16.90
CA MET A 352 9.26 -20.11 18.01
C MET A 352 8.59 -19.71 19.32
N PRO A 353 9.01 -20.27 20.48
CA PRO A 353 8.37 -20.00 21.78
C PRO A 353 8.56 -18.54 22.24
N GLU A 354 9.80 -18.05 22.23
CA GLU A 354 10.15 -16.71 22.71
C GLU A 354 10.47 -15.78 21.55
N ILE A 355 9.42 -15.25 20.94
CA ILE A 355 9.55 -14.37 19.78
C ILE A 355 9.68 -12.90 20.18
N GLN A 356 10.60 -12.18 19.56
CA GLN A 356 10.79 -10.74 19.77
C GLN A 356 10.66 -9.99 18.45
N PHE A 357 9.88 -8.93 18.46
CA PHE A 357 9.71 -8.02 17.31
C PHE A 357 10.38 -6.67 17.56
N GLU A 358 10.82 -6.03 16.48
CA GLU A 358 11.24 -4.63 16.54
C GLU A 358 9.98 -3.75 16.52
N GLY A 359 9.51 -3.32 17.70
CA GLY A 359 8.36 -2.45 17.87
C GLY A 359 7.00 -3.13 18.04
N GLN A 360 6.01 -2.34 18.46
CA GLN A 360 4.66 -2.79 18.82
C GLN A 360 3.83 -3.28 17.62
N THR A 361 4.10 -2.76 16.43
CA THR A 361 3.39 -3.15 15.20
C THR A 361 3.74 -4.56 14.70
N LYS A 362 4.75 -5.19 15.31
CA LYS A 362 5.24 -6.53 14.94
C LYS A 362 5.67 -6.65 13.46
N ALA A 363 6.01 -5.52 12.83
CA ALA A 363 6.32 -5.47 11.39
C ALA A 363 7.64 -6.16 11.02
N LYS A 364 8.56 -6.31 11.98
CA LYS A 364 9.90 -6.87 11.77
C LYS A 364 10.30 -7.81 12.90
N LEU A 365 10.79 -9.01 12.54
CA LEU A 365 11.29 -9.97 13.52
C LEU A 365 12.70 -9.61 14.00
N GLY A 366 12.87 -9.48 15.33
CA GLY A 366 14.14 -9.15 15.97
C GLY A 366 14.93 -10.35 16.48
N SER A 367 14.27 -11.49 16.80
CA SER A 367 14.92 -12.69 17.39
C SER A 367 16.09 -13.16 16.54
N THR A 368 17.31 -13.12 17.10
CA THR A 368 18.56 -13.36 16.37
C THR A 368 18.77 -14.83 15.97
N GLU A 369 18.29 -15.78 16.79
CA GLU A 369 18.35 -17.22 16.58
C GLU A 369 17.54 -17.68 15.34
N ALA A 370 16.49 -16.96 14.99
CA ALA A 370 15.68 -17.21 13.80
C ALA A 370 16.49 -17.17 12.50
N ARG A 371 17.55 -16.33 12.46
CA ARG A 371 18.44 -16.25 11.32
C ARG A 371 19.16 -17.56 11.07
N GLY A 372 19.82 -18.10 12.10
CA GLY A 372 20.61 -19.33 11.99
C GLY A 372 19.75 -20.55 11.68
N ALA A 373 18.59 -20.65 12.33
CA ALA A 373 17.63 -21.74 12.08
C ALA A 373 17.14 -21.73 10.64
N THR A 374 16.69 -20.58 10.14
CA THR A 374 16.21 -20.46 8.76
C THR A 374 17.34 -20.71 7.75
N GLU A 375 18.54 -20.17 8.00
CA GLU A 375 19.69 -20.36 7.12
C GLU A 375 20.07 -21.83 6.98
N SER A 376 20.17 -22.58 8.08
CA SER A 376 20.59 -23.99 8.08
C SER A 376 19.54 -24.88 7.43
N VAL A 377 18.27 -24.78 7.85
CA VAL A 377 17.18 -25.61 7.31
C VAL A 377 17.00 -25.39 5.82
N PHE A 378 16.94 -24.14 5.41
CA PHE A 378 16.70 -23.82 4.01
C PHE A 378 17.88 -24.21 3.12
N ALA A 379 19.13 -23.92 3.53
CA ALA A 379 20.30 -24.25 2.72
C ALA A 379 20.44 -25.74 2.44
N GLU A 380 20.24 -26.59 3.47
CA GLU A 380 20.29 -28.04 3.33
C GLU A 380 19.20 -28.57 2.39
N ALA A 381 17.95 -28.21 2.66
CA ALA A 381 16.80 -28.67 1.87
C ALA A 381 16.82 -28.18 0.44
N PHE A 382 17.19 -26.91 0.22
CA PHE A 382 17.21 -26.34 -1.13
C PHE A 382 18.36 -26.89 -1.96
N ALA A 383 19.52 -27.20 -1.36
CA ALA A 383 20.61 -27.90 -2.04
C ALA A 383 20.16 -29.28 -2.52
N MET A 384 19.45 -30.05 -1.66
CA MET A 384 18.87 -31.35 -2.05
C MET A 384 17.87 -31.20 -3.20
N PHE A 385 16.95 -30.25 -3.10
CA PHE A 385 15.96 -29.97 -4.15
C PHE A 385 16.62 -29.71 -5.53
N LEU A 386 17.70 -28.91 -5.56
CA LEU A 386 18.40 -28.61 -6.80
C LEU A 386 19.09 -29.85 -7.39
N GLU A 387 19.61 -30.76 -6.56
CA GLU A 387 20.23 -32.01 -7.03
C GLU A 387 19.17 -33.02 -7.50
N GLU A 388 18.03 -33.09 -6.82
CA GLU A 388 16.94 -33.99 -7.18
C GLU A 388 16.15 -33.53 -8.42
N ASN A 389 16.15 -32.22 -8.72
CA ASN A 389 15.41 -31.63 -9.82
C ASN A 389 16.34 -30.83 -10.76
N PRO A 390 17.23 -31.50 -11.52
CA PRO A 390 18.27 -30.83 -12.32
C PRO A 390 17.74 -29.89 -13.40
N ASP A 391 16.58 -30.20 -14.01
CA ASP A 391 15.95 -29.34 -15.03
C ASP A 391 15.41 -28.04 -14.40
N ASP A 392 14.78 -28.14 -13.24
CA ASP A 392 14.30 -26.98 -12.47
C ASP A 392 15.50 -26.15 -12.01
N ALA A 393 16.54 -26.80 -11.49
CA ALA A 393 17.77 -26.13 -11.05
C ALA A 393 18.45 -25.36 -12.19
N LYS A 394 18.53 -25.96 -13.39
CA LYS A 394 19.08 -25.30 -14.58
C LYS A 394 18.24 -24.07 -14.98
N SER A 395 16.91 -24.17 -14.91
CA SER A 395 16.00 -23.06 -15.20
C SER A 395 16.19 -21.93 -14.20
N ILE A 396 16.23 -22.24 -12.90
CA ILE A 396 16.47 -21.29 -11.80
C ILE A 396 17.80 -20.58 -11.97
N VAL A 397 18.91 -21.33 -12.13
CA VAL A 397 20.25 -20.76 -12.29
C VAL A 397 20.32 -19.90 -13.55
N SER A 398 19.71 -20.33 -14.65
CA SER A 398 19.67 -19.54 -15.90
C SER A 398 18.98 -18.20 -15.70
N LYS A 399 17.87 -18.15 -14.96
CA LYS A 399 17.18 -16.91 -14.59
C LYS A 399 18.09 -15.99 -13.79
N VAL A 400 18.76 -16.52 -12.76
CA VAL A 400 19.67 -15.75 -11.92
C VAL A 400 20.91 -15.26 -12.68
N VAL A 401 21.44 -16.06 -13.63
CA VAL A 401 22.54 -15.62 -14.54
C VAL A 401 22.06 -14.46 -15.41
N MET A 402 20.81 -14.49 -15.91
CA MET A 402 20.25 -13.38 -16.69
C MET A 402 20.15 -12.11 -15.83
N ALA A 403 19.67 -12.22 -14.58
CA ALA A 403 19.62 -11.11 -13.63
C ALA A 403 21.02 -10.53 -13.35
N GLN A 404 22.01 -11.39 -13.09
CA GLN A 404 23.40 -10.97 -12.89
C GLN A 404 23.96 -10.21 -14.11
N ARG A 405 23.72 -10.72 -15.33
CA ARG A 405 24.16 -10.06 -16.56
C ARG A 405 23.50 -8.69 -16.72
N ALA A 406 22.21 -8.60 -16.47
CA ALA A 406 21.46 -7.35 -16.51
C ALA A 406 22.02 -6.34 -15.49
N ARG A 407 22.27 -6.75 -14.25
CA ARG A 407 22.87 -5.90 -13.22
C ARG A 407 24.26 -5.38 -13.63
N LYS A 408 25.12 -6.26 -14.19
CA LYS A 408 26.44 -5.86 -14.68
C LYS A 408 26.36 -4.88 -15.85
N ALA A 409 25.43 -5.14 -16.79
CA ALA A 409 25.19 -4.23 -17.92
C ALA A 409 24.69 -2.87 -17.43
N ALA A 410 23.77 -2.86 -16.46
CA ALA A 410 23.28 -1.63 -15.83
C ALA A 410 24.40 -0.85 -15.12
N LYS A 411 25.28 -1.55 -14.38
CA LYS A 411 26.44 -0.93 -13.73
C LYS A 411 27.40 -0.32 -14.76
N ALA A 412 27.71 -1.06 -15.83
CA ALA A 412 28.60 -0.56 -16.91
C ALA A 412 28.00 0.66 -17.64
N ALA A 413 26.68 0.63 -17.92
CA ALA A 413 25.96 1.77 -18.50
C ALA A 413 26.00 2.99 -17.57
N LYS A 414 25.77 2.79 -16.27
CA LYS A 414 25.86 3.82 -15.24
C LYS A 414 27.27 4.42 -15.14
N ASP A 415 28.30 3.58 -15.07
CA ASP A 415 29.70 4.02 -15.02
C ASP A 415 30.07 4.81 -16.29
N SER A 416 29.54 4.42 -17.46
CA SER A 416 29.69 5.15 -18.72
C SER A 416 29.05 6.53 -18.68
N VAL A 417 27.82 6.65 -18.14
CA VAL A 417 27.12 7.92 -17.98
C VAL A 417 27.86 8.84 -16.99
N LEU A 418 28.30 8.29 -15.86
CA LEU A 418 29.06 9.04 -14.85
C LEU A 418 30.46 9.48 -15.36
N ARG A 419 31.17 8.61 -16.09
CA ARG A 419 32.48 8.95 -16.65
C ARG A 419 32.38 10.01 -17.74
N LYS A 420 31.36 9.96 -18.62
CA LYS A 420 31.12 11.01 -19.61
C LYS A 420 30.74 12.35 -18.96
N GLY A 421 29.98 12.31 -17.86
CA GLY A 421 29.66 13.53 -17.09
C GLY A 421 30.86 14.14 -16.33
N ALA A 422 31.83 13.31 -15.93
CA ALA A 422 33.02 13.77 -15.18
C ALA A 422 34.20 14.26 -16.07
N LEU A 423 34.30 13.75 -17.32
CA LEU A 423 35.43 14.02 -18.24
C LEU A 423 35.14 15.11 -19.29
N GLU A 424 33.85 15.32 -19.63
CA GLU A 424 33.45 16.37 -20.58
C GLU A 424 32.56 17.34 -19.84
N GLY A 425 33.04 18.33 -19.13
CA GLY A 425 32.28 19.30 -18.37
C GLY A 425 30.78 19.28 -18.74
N MET A 426 29.95 18.62 -17.94
CA MET A 426 28.59 18.15 -18.13
C MET A 426 27.88 18.75 -19.36
N THR A 427 27.91 18.07 -20.51
CA THR A 427 27.04 18.42 -21.62
C THR A 427 25.62 17.99 -21.21
N LEU A 428 24.85 18.98 -20.77
CA LEU A 428 23.44 18.81 -20.45
C LEU A 428 22.67 18.25 -21.67
N PRO A 429 21.60 17.48 -21.46
CA PRO A 429 20.81 16.97 -22.59
C PRO A 429 20.45 18.10 -23.53
N GLY A 430 20.69 17.92 -24.84
CA GLY A 430 20.45 18.98 -25.84
C GLY A 430 19.02 19.54 -25.87
N LYS A 431 18.07 18.83 -25.23
CA LYS A 431 16.70 19.26 -25.06
C LYS A 431 16.41 20.05 -23.78
N LEU A 432 17.28 19.96 -22.77
CA LEU A 432 17.12 20.71 -21.55
C LEU A 432 17.39 22.20 -21.80
N ALA A 433 16.39 23.02 -21.56
CA ALA A 433 16.57 24.46 -21.43
C ALA A 433 16.85 24.77 -19.95
N ASP A 434 18.12 24.81 -19.57
CA ASP A 434 18.52 24.98 -18.16
C ASP A 434 18.27 26.41 -17.65
N CYS A 435 18.25 26.57 -16.33
CA CYS A 435 18.20 27.87 -15.65
C CYS A 435 19.61 28.43 -15.41
N GLN A 436 19.70 29.72 -15.10
CA GLN A 436 20.96 30.41 -14.85
C GLN A 436 21.47 30.20 -13.41
N SER A 437 20.54 30.09 -12.43
CA SER A 437 20.91 29.87 -11.03
C SER A 437 21.57 28.50 -10.83
N LYS A 438 22.62 28.48 -10.00
CA LYS A 438 23.27 27.24 -9.55
C LYS A 438 22.80 26.83 -8.16
N SER A 439 21.96 27.59 -7.51
CA SER A 439 21.36 27.25 -6.23
C SER A 439 20.19 26.30 -6.45
N ALA A 440 20.32 25.06 -5.98
CA ALA A 440 19.25 24.07 -6.09
C ALA A 440 17.95 24.53 -5.38
N ALA A 441 18.09 25.25 -4.26
CA ALA A 441 16.97 25.75 -3.49
C ALA A 441 16.14 26.80 -4.23
N GLU A 442 16.75 27.57 -5.12
CA GLU A 442 16.07 28.58 -5.96
C GLU A 442 15.62 28.03 -7.31
N SER A 443 16.17 26.88 -7.73
CA SER A 443 15.99 26.33 -9.05
C SER A 443 14.87 25.31 -9.08
N GLU A 444 14.10 25.33 -10.16
CA GLU A 444 13.04 24.40 -10.41
C GLU A 444 13.07 23.89 -11.87
N ILE A 445 12.65 22.65 -12.08
CA ILE A 445 12.57 22.05 -13.40
C ILE A 445 11.13 21.63 -13.70
N PHE A 446 10.63 22.06 -14.86
CA PHE A 446 9.37 21.60 -15.42
C PHE A 446 9.63 20.45 -16.40
N ILE A 447 9.04 19.31 -16.12
CA ILE A 447 9.01 18.16 -17.02
C ILE A 447 7.70 18.30 -17.80
N VAL A 448 7.78 18.67 -19.08
CA VAL A 448 6.62 18.99 -19.91
C VAL A 448 6.40 17.95 -20.99
N GLU A 449 5.15 17.71 -21.34
CA GLU A 449 4.77 16.80 -22.40
C GLU A 449 4.95 17.45 -23.78
N GLY A 450 5.73 16.76 -24.63
CA GLY A 450 5.92 17.14 -26.01
C GLY A 450 6.84 18.35 -26.28
N ASP A 451 7.28 18.46 -27.53
CA ASP A 451 8.16 19.56 -27.96
C ASP A 451 7.39 20.88 -28.14
N SER A 452 6.06 20.82 -28.40
CA SER A 452 5.19 22.00 -28.55
C SER A 452 5.03 22.76 -27.24
N ALA A 453 4.48 22.09 -26.20
CA ALA A 453 4.36 22.68 -24.87
C ALA A 453 5.73 23.06 -24.30
N GLY A 454 6.80 22.25 -24.61
CA GLY A 454 8.17 22.57 -24.26
C GLY A 454 8.66 23.87 -24.90
N GLY A 455 8.27 24.18 -26.12
CA GLY A 455 8.57 25.43 -26.81
C GLY A 455 7.90 26.64 -26.15
N THR A 456 6.61 26.54 -25.90
CA THR A 456 5.81 27.56 -25.21
C THR A 456 6.35 27.84 -23.80
N ALA A 457 6.62 26.76 -23.02
CA ALA A 457 7.19 26.88 -21.70
C ALA A 457 8.59 27.51 -21.68
N LYS A 458 9.45 27.21 -22.65
CA LYS A 458 10.76 27.86 -22.81
C LYS A 458 10.65 29.36 -23.05
N THR A 459 9.61 29.81 -23.74
CA THR A 459 9.37 31.24 -24.00
C THR A 459 8.83 31.93 -22.76
N GLY A 460 7.86 31.33 -22.05
CA GLY A 460 7.18 31.92 -20.88
C GLY A 460 7.98 31.87 -19.56
N ARG A 461 9.03 31.02 -19.42
CA ARG A 461 9.73 30.76 -18.16
C ARG A 461 10.53 31.94 -17.61
N ASP A 462 10.76 31.99 -16.32
CA ASP A 462 11.86 32.76 -15.74
C ASP A 462 13.19 32.02 -15.98
N ARG A 463 14.02 32.56 -16.90
CA ARG A 463 15.32 31.95 -17.24
C ARG A 463 16.29 31.91 -16.08
N ARG A 464 16.09 32.69 -15.04
CA ARG A 464 16.98 32.73 -13.88
C ARG A 464 16.84 31.46 -13.05
N THR A 465 15.61 31.01 -12.78
CA THR A 465 15.33 29.94 -11.82
C THR A 465 14.62 28.71 -12.42
N GLN A 466 14.01 28.83 -13.60
CA GLN A 466 13.19 27.79 -14.21
C GLN A 466 13.89 27.08 -15.36
N ALA A 467 14.03 25.77 -15.27
CA ALA A 467 14.49 24.88 -16.33
C ALA A 467 13.31 24.12 -16.95
N ILE A 468 13.40 23.82 -18.27
CA ILE A 468 12.38 23.07 -19.00
C ILE A 468 13.01 21.83 -19.63
N LEU A 469 12.42 20.67 -19.36
CA LEU A 469 12.77 19.39 -19.97
C LEU A 469 11.55 18.81 -20.70
N PRO A 470 11.47 18.91 -22.02
CA PRO A 470 10.37 18.29 -22.78
C PRO A 470 10.59 16.77 -22.88
N LEU A 471 9.53 16.00 -22.69
CA LEU A 471 9.46 14.56 -22.93
C LEU A 471 8.75 14.27 -24.26
N ARG A 472 9.25 13.30 -25.01
CA ARG A 472 8.61 12.87 -26.28
C ARG A 472 7.68 11.70 -26.03
N GLY A 473 6.43 11.99 -25.67
CA GLY A 473 5.41 10.98 -25.42
C GLY A 473 5.67 10.11 -24.17
N LYS A 474 5.09 8.94 -24.13
CA LYS A 474 5.12 8.03 -22.97
C LYS A 474 6.53 7.51 -22.71
N ILE A 475 7.01 7.68 -21.49
CA ILE A 475 8.29 7.09 -21.06
C ILE A 475 8.14 5.58 -20.83
N LEU A 476 9.27 4.89 -20.74
CA LEU A 476 9.28 3.46 -20.42
C LEU A 476 8.64 3.20 -19.04
N ASN A 477 7.71 2.23 -18.98
CA ASN A 477 7.18 1.76 -17.70
C ASN A 477 8.29 1.00 -16.93
N VAL A 478 8.79 1.63 -15.88
CA VAL A 478 9.92 1.11 -15.09
C VAL A 478 9.52 -0.02 -14.14
N GLU A 479 8.23 -0.18 -13.84
CA GLU A 479 7.71 -1.31 -13.05
C GLU A 479 7.95 -2.65 -13.77
N ARG A 480 7.97 -2.62 -15.12
CA ARG A 480 8.15 -3.79 -15.98
C ARG A 480 9.52 -3.88 -16.65
N ALA A 481 10.41 -2.96 -16.35
CA ALA A 481 11.68 -2.85 -17.04
C ALA A 481 12.86 -3.08 -16.10
N ARG A 482 13.81 -3.88 -16.55
CA ARG A 482 15.11 -3.99 -15.87
C ARG A 482 15.88 -2.68 -15.96
N LEU A 483 16.75 -2.45 -14.99
CA LEU A 483 17.54 -1.21 -14.88
C LEU A 483 18.39 -0.93 -16.13
N ASP A 484 18.96 -1.98 -16.77
CA ASP A 484 19.75 -1.85 -18.01
C ASP A 484 18.90 -1.31 -19.17
N ARG A 485 17.68 -1.82 -19.35
CA ARG A 485 16.74 -1.33 -20.35
C ARG A 485 16.25 0.09 -20.04
N MET A 486 16.04 0.37 -18.78
CA MET A 486 15.64 1.71 -18.31
C MET A 486 16.73 2.74 -18.60
N LEU A 487 18.00 2.45 -18.28
CA LEU A 487 19.14 3.31 -18.59
C LEU A 487 19.48 3.33 -20.10
N GLY A 488 18.93 2.39 -20.88
CA GLY A 488 18.92 2.41 -22.34
C GLY A 488 17.97 3.48 -22.92
N SER A 489 16.93 3.87 -22.19
CA SER A 489 15.95 4.88 -22.62
C SER A 489 16.58 6.27 -22.61
N GLU A 490 16.57 6.95 -23.77
CA GLU A 490 17.11 8.32 -23.92
C GLU A 490 16.40 9.31 -23.00
N GLN A 491 15.07 9.20 -22.86
CA GLN A 491 14.27 10.10 -22.03
C GLN A 491 14.61 9.97 -20.54
N ILE A 492 14.73 8.74 -20.04
CA ILE A 492 15.12 8.50 -18.65
C ILE A 492 16.57 8.95 -18.40
N LYS A 493 17.49 8.68 -19.35
CA LYS A 493 18.86 9.21 -19.27
C LYS A 493 18.88 10.72 -19.16
N ASN A 494 18.12 11.40 -20.01
CA ASN A 494 18.05 12.86 -20.04
C ASN A 494 17.54 13.41 -18.71
N LEU A 495 16.54 12.75 -18.10
CA LEU A 495 16.01 13.11 -16.79
C LEU A 495 17.07 12.91 -15.69
N VAL A 496 17.75 11.75 -15.65
CA VAL A 496 18.80 11.45 -14.67
C VAL A 496 19.94 12.47 -14.77
N VAL A 497 20.39 12.79 -15.99
CA VAL A 497 21.47 13.79 -16.23
C VAL A 497 21.00 15.19 -15.85
N ALA A 498 19.76 15.56 -16.17
CA ALA A 498 19.20 16.86 -15.81
C ALA A 498 19.14 17.06 -14.30
N MET A 499 18.73 16.03 -13.53
CA MET A 499 18.66 16.08 -12.06
C MET A 499 20.04 16.11 -11.41
N GLY A 500 21.09 15.52 -12.02
CA GLY A 500 22.46 15.54 -11.53
C GLY A 500 22.75 14.66 -10.31
N ALA A 501 21.77 13.93 -9.79
CA ALA A 501 21.82 13.23 -8.50
C ALA A 501 22.00 11.71 -8.62
N ALA A 502 22.33 11.18 -9.80
CA ALA A 502 22.38 9.74 -10.12
C ALA A 502 21.00 9.05 -9.97
N ILE A 503 20.96 7.70 -9.73
CA ILE A 503 19.70 6.93 -9.71
C ILE A 503 19.81 5.69 -8.83
N GLY A 504 18.70 5.29 -8.21
CA GLY A 504 18.60 4.10 -7.35
C GLY A 504 19.54 4.19 -6.14
N ASP A 505 20.24 3.11 -5.81
CA ASP A 505 21.14 3.02 -4.63
C ASP A 505 22.28 4.05 -4.61
N THR A 506 22.55 4.70 -5.74
CA THR A 506 23.58 5.76 -5.83
C THR A 506 23.01 7.15 -5.92
N PHE A 507 21.71 7.25 -5.79
CA PHE A 507 21.04 8.56 -5.73
C PHE A 507 21.55 9.34 -4.51
N ASP A 508 21.98 10.57 -4.76
CA ASP A 508 22.49 11.47 -3.74
C ASP A 508 21.66 12.77 -3.78
N ILE A 509 20.81 12.95 -2.80
CA ILE A 509 19.90 14.08 -2.72
C ILE A 509 20.62 15.42 -2.60
N GLU A 510 21.85 15.44 -2.02
CA GLU A 510 22.64 16.65 -1.86
C GLU A 510 23.17 17.19 -3.20
N LYS A 511 23.25 16.31 -4.21
CA LYS A 511 23.65 16.66 -5.58
C LYS A 511 22.48 17.05 -6.49
N LEU A 512 21.25 17.04 -5.95
CA LEU A 512 20.07 17.40 -6.72
C LEU A 512 20.17 18.86 -7.18
N ARG A 513 19.99 19.09 -8.47
CA ARG A 513 20.13 20.43 -9.07
C ARG A 513 18.91 21.33 -8.91
N TYR A 514 17.75 20.76 -8.62
CA TYR A 514 16.49 21.46 -8.51
C TYR A 514 15.71 20.96 -7.28
N HIS A 515 15.38 21.85 -6.35
CA HIS A 515 14.56 21.52 -5.18
C HIS A 515 13.06 21.62 -5.46
N LYS A 516 12.66 21.89 -6.71
CA LYS A 516 11.29 21.69 -7.19
C LYS A 516 11.32 21.01 -8.55
N ILE A 517 10.78 19.82 -8.60
CA ILE A 517 10.62 19.03 -9.80
C ILE A 517 9.13 18.99 -10.08
N ILE A 518 8.71 19.63 -11.17
CA ILE A 518 7.30 19.88 -11.45
C ILE A 518 6.91 19.08 -12.71
N ILE A 519 6.00 18.14 -12.53
CA ILE A 519 5.40 17.38 -13.63
C ILE A 519 4.26 18.23 -14.20
N ALA A 520 4.37 18.60 -15.46
CA ALA A 520 3.39 19.39 -16.21
C ALA A 520 3.00 18.62 -17.48
N THR A 521 1.91 17.88 -17.39
CA THR A 521 1.31 17.07 -18.47
C THR A 521 -0.04 17.64 -18.85
N ASP A 522 -0.50 17.31 -20.05
CA ASP A 522 -1.81 17.68 -20.54
C ASP A 522 -2.94 17.12 -19.66
N ALA A 523 -4.11 17.71 -19.69
CA ALA A 523 -5.27 17.30 -18.88
C ALA A 523 -6.02 16.09 -19.47
N ASP A 524 -5.52 15.52 -20.55
CA ASP A 524 -6.11 14.36 -21.23
C ASP A 524 -5.67 13.01 -20.66
N VAL A 525 -6.19 11.92 -21.22
CA VAL A 525 -5.89 10.54 -20.80
C VAL A 525 -4.43 10.15 -21.04
N ASP A 526 -3.79 10.69 -22.06
CA ASP A 526 -2.38 10.43 -22.37
C ASP A 526 -1.46 11.16 -21.40
N GLY A 527 -1.74 12.41 -21.07
CA GLY A 527 -1.03 13.18 -20.05
C GLY A 527 -1.17 12.57 -18.65
N ALA A 528 -2.36 12.06 -18.29
CA ALA A 528 -2.59 11.32 -17.06
C ALA A 528 -1.73 10.04 -17.00
N HIS A 529 -1.58 9.32 -18.12
CA HIS A 529 -0.72 8.15 -18.22
C HIS A 529 0.77 8.52 -18.11
N ILE A 530 1.23 9.57 -18.78
CA ILE A 530 2.63 10.05 -18.68
C ILE A 530 2.95 10.46 -17.24
N ARG A 531 2.04 11.16 -16.57
CA ARG A 531 2.14 11.51 -15.15
C ARG A 531 2.28 10.26 -14.27
N THR A 532 1.47 9.24 -14.48
CA THR A 532 1.55 7.97 -13.74
C THR A 532 2.88 7.25 -13.97
N LEU A 533 3.39 7.21 -15.20
CA LEU A 533 4.71 6.64 -15.52
C LEU A 533 5.85 7.40 -14.82
N LEU A 534 5.78 8.73 -14.78
CA LEU A 534 6.74 9.55 -14.06
C LEU A 534 6.66 9.32 -12.55
N LEU A 535 5.47 9.29 -11.96
CA LEU A 535 5.28 8.98 -10.54
C LEU A 535 5.84 7.60 -10.20
N THR A 536 5.62 6.58 -11.06
CA THR A 536 6.22 5.25 -10.90
C THR A 536 7.75 5.31 -10.90
N LEU A 537 8.35 6.08 -11.83
CA LEU A 537 9.80 6.28 -11.90
C LEU A 537 10.34 6.94 -10.63
N PHE A 538 9.72 8.03 -10.16
CA PHE A 538 10.14 8.72 -8.96
C PHE A 538 9.96 7.85 -7.72
N TYR A 539 8.87 7.13 -7.60
CA TYR A 539 8.60 6.23 -6.47
C TYR A 539 9.63 5.10 -6.38
N ARG A 540 9.97 4.45 -7.51
CA ARG A 540 10.87 3.29 -7.53
C ARG A 540 12.35 3.65 -7.45
N TYR A 541 12.78 4.75 -8.05
CA TYR A 541 14.20 5.04 -8.25
C TYR A 541 14.69 6.38 -7.68
N PHE A 542 13.77 7.24 -7.26
CA PHE A 542 14.07 8.56 -6.71
C PHE A 542 13.24 8.85 -5.46
N ARG A 543 12.99 7.83 -4.65
CA ARG A 543 12.17 7.94 -3.44
C ARG A 543 12.55 9.13 -2.54
N PRO A 544 13.85 9.43 -2.29
CA PRO A 544 14.23 10.58 -1.47
C PRO A 544 13.76 11.94 -2.02
N VAL A 545 13.45 12.06 -3.32
CA VAL A 545 12.89 13.29 -3.91
C VAL A 545 11.45 13.51 -3.43
N ILE A 546 10.67 12.44 -3.30
CA ILE A 546 9.30 12.49 -2.77
C ILE A 546 9.34 12.78 -1.27
N ASP A 547 10.14 12.00 -0.53
CA ASP A 547 10.25 12.11 0.93
C ASP A 547 10.82 13.47 1.36
N GLY A 548 11.69 14.08 0.54
CA GLY A 548 12.21 15.44 0.71
C GLY A 548 11.23 16.54 0.30
N GLY A 549 10.07 16.20 -0.24
CA GLY A 549 9.04 17.15 -0.66
C GLY A 549 9.40 17.96 -1.90
N PHE A 550 10.27 17.45 -2.78
CA PHE A 550 10.74 18.16 -3.98
C PHE A 550 9.93 17.86 -5.24
N LEU A 551 8.99 16.89 -5.20
CA LEU A 551 8.17 16.51 -6.36
C LEU A 551 6.79 17.17 -6.32
N TYR A 552 6.41 17.79 -7.43
CA TYR A 552 5.13 18.50 -7.58
C TYR A 552 4.44 18.14 -8.90
N ILE A 553 3.12 18.30 -8.93
CA ILE A 553 2.29 18.23 -10.14
C ILE A 553 1.73 19.63 -10.37
N ALA A 554 1.95 20.19 -11.56
CA ALA A 554 1.33 21.44 -11.97
C ALA A 554 -0.17 21.24 -12.21
N GLN A 555 -0.96 22.22 -11.79
CA GLN A 555 -2.39 22.26 -12.03
C GLN A 555 -2.68 23.51 -12.88
N PRO A 556 -2.62 23.42 -14.23
CA PRO A 556 -3.01 24.51 -15.10
C PRO A 556 -4.52 24.74 -15.01
N PRO A 557 -5.02 25.95 -15.38
CA PRO A 557 -6.45 26.20 -15.45
C PRO A 557 -7.10 25.36 -16.55
N LEU A 558 -8.34 24.94 -16.32
CA LEU A 558 -9.15 24.21 -17.30
C LEU A 558 -9.84 25.14 -18.31
N TYR A 559 -10.15 26.37 -17.88
CA TYR A 559 -10.88 27.32 -18.72
C TYR A 559 -10.29 28.73 -18.67
N LYS A 560 -10.37 29.43 -19.80
CA LYS A 560 -10.22 30.88 -19.93
C LYS A 560 -11.58 31.48 -20.20
N LEU A 561 -12.00 32.40 -19.34
CA LEU A 561 -13.25 33.17 -19.49
C LEU A 561 -12.91 34.60 -19.88
N GLN A 562 -13.43 35.07 -20.98
CA GLN A 562 -13.16 36.44 -21.46
C GLN A 562 -14.44 37.22 -21.72
N LYS A 563 -14.51 38.44 -21.17
CA LYS A 563 -15.59 39.38 -21.43
C LYS A 563 -15.03 40.77 -21.72
N GLY A 564 -14.87 41.08 -22.97
CA GLY A 564 -14.19 42.33 -23.39
C GLY A 564 -12.71 42.30 -23.05
N LYS A 565 -12.27 43.17 -22.11
CA LYS A 565 -10.89 43.22 -21.60
C LYS A 565 -10.67 42.42 -20.34
N GLU A 566 -11.74 41.90 -19.72
CA GLU A 566 -11.68 41.11 -18.50
C GLU A 566 -11.41 39.64 -18.84
N VAL A 567 -10.38 39.05 -18.22
CA VAL A 567 -9.98 37.66 -18.42
C VAL A 567 -9.88 37.00 -17.05
N HIS A 568 -10.50 35.81 -16.93
CA HIS A 568 -10.41 34.95 -15.76
C HIS A 568 -9.93 33.58 -16.16
N TYR A 569 -9.02 32.99 -15.38
CA TYR A 569 -8.60 31.61 -15.49
C TYR A 569 -9.21 30.83 -14.33
N VAL A 570 -9.90 29.72 -14.64
CA VAL A 570 -10.61 28.93 -13.65
C VAL A 570 -10.21 27.45 -13.74
N PHE A 571 -10.21 26.78 -12.59
CA PHE A 571 -9.63 25.47 -12.40
C PHE A 571 -10.68 24.34 -12.27
N SER A 572 -11.98 24.71 -12.22
CA SER A 572 -13.07 23.75 -12.13
C SER A 572 -14.32 24.22 -12.87
N ASP A 573 -15.21 23.27 -13.19
CA ASP A 573 -16.54 23.59 -13.75
C ASP A 573 -17.37 24.44 -12.79
N GLU A 574 -17.27 24.17 -11.48
CA GLU A 574 -17.98 24.94 -10.46
C GLU A 574 -17.56 26.42 -10.43
N GLU A 575 -16.27 26.70 -10.62
CA GLU A 575 -15.76 28.08 -10.69
C GLU A 575 -16.24 28.76 -11.98
N LYS A 576 -16.20 28.06 -13.11
CA LYS A 576 -16.73 28.54 -14.38
C LYS A 576 -18.21 28.92 -14.24
N ASP A 577 -19.04 28.04 -13.69
CA ASP A 577 -20.48 28.22 -13.55
C ASP A 577 -20.84 29.38 -12.57
N LYS A 578 -20.01 29.63 -11.57
CA LYS A 578 -20.17 30.78 -10.66
C LYS A 578 -19.94 32.12 -11.37
N ILE A 579 -19.02 32.18 -12.33
CA ILE A 579 -18.67 33.42 -13.03
C ILE A 579 -19.60 33.66 -14.23
N VAL A 580 -19.86 32.62 -15.02
CA VAL A 580 -20.64 32.72 -16.28
C VAL A 580 -22.15 32.66 -16.02
N GLY A 581 -22.57 32.04 -14.91
CA GLY A 581 -23.99 31.81 -14.59
C GLY A 581 -24.64 30.79 -15.54
N LYS A 582 -25.95 30.52 -15.32
CA LYS A 582 -26.74 29.59 -16.15
C LYS A 582 -26.96 30.06 -17.62
N GLU A 583 -26.39 31.19 -18.02
CA GLU A 583 -26.44 31.70 -19.40
C GLU A 583 -25.59 30.90 -20.40
N SER A 584 -24.74 29.97 -19.94
CA SER A 584 -23.90 29.13 -20.78
C SER A 584 -24.62 27.97 -21.48
N GLU A 585 -25.83 27.62 -21.08
CA GLU A 585 -26.61 26.54 -21.71
C GLU A 585 -27.18 26.86 -23.09
N LEU A 586 -26.98 28.09 -23.61
CA LEU A 586 -27.57 28.56 -24.88
C LEU A 586 -26.57 28.85 -26.00
N SER A 587 -25.29 28.56 -25.86
CA SER A 587 -24.33 28.66 -26.98
C SER A 587 -23.60 27.34 -27.15
N GLY A 588 -24.18 26.49 -27.98
CA GLY A 588 -23.55 25.24 -28.43
C GLY A 588 -22.18 25.48 -29.04
N ASP A 589 -21.34 24.46 -28.94
CA ASP A 589 -20.03 24.33 -29.53
C ASP A 589 -19.95 24.91 -30.93
N LEU A 590 -19.16 25.97 -31.12
CA LEU A 590 -18.66 26.37 -32.41
C LEU A 590 -17.19 25.98 -32.49
N GLU A 591 -17.00 24.80 -33.08
CA GLU A 591 -15.72 24.34 -33.58
C GLU A 591 -15.15 25.41 -34.55
N ASN A 592 -13.84 25.59 -34.39
CA ASN A 592 -12.88 26.22 -35.28
C ASN A 592 -13.40 26.67 -36.67
N SER A 593 -13.43 27.96 -36.87
CA SER A 593 -13.23 28.53 -38.18
C SER A 593 -12.17 29.62 -38.06
N ASP A 594 -10.94 29.22 -38.32
CA ASP A 594 -9.88 30.12 -38.79
C ASP A 594 -10.28 30.61 -40.15
N GLU A 595 -10.65 31.86 -40.27
CA GLU A 595 -10.53 32.64 -41.52
C GLU A 595 -9.99 34.00 -41.14
N ASP A 596 -8.67 34.11 -41.27
CA ASP A 596 -7.97 35.35 -41.54
C ASP A 596 -8.52 35.91 -42.89
N SER A 597 -9.12 37.07 -42.85
CA SER A 597 -9.27 37.89 -44.03
C SER A 597 -8.76 39.29 -43.73
N ASP A 598 -7.47 39.44 -43.91
CA ASP A 598 -6.90 40.72 -44.32
C ASP A 598 -7.50 41.09 -45.66
N ASN A 599 -8.21 42.16 -45.71
CA ASN A 599 -8.53 42.83 -46.95
C ASN A 599 -8.28 44.33 -46.78
N ASP A 600 -7.07 44.72 -47.12
CA ASP A 600 -6.74 46.05 -47.57
C ASP A 600 -7.36 46.28 -48.99
N GLY A 601 -8.20 47.23 -49.15
CA GLY A 601 -8.81 47.58 -50.41
C GLY A 601 -9.34 49.01 -50.37
N ASP A 602 -8.50 49.87 -50.85
CA ASP A 602 -8.74 51.28 -51.25
C ASP A 602 -9.87 51.42 -52.26
N GLY A 603 -10.67 52.50 -52.17
CA GLY A 603 -11.34 53.01 -53.37
C GLY A 603 -12.79 53.38 -53.23
N ASP A 604 -12.99 54.68 -53.07
CA ASP A 604 -13.80 55.58 -53.85
C ASP A 604 -15.33 55.71 -53.62
N ASP A 605 -15.67 56.96 -53.47
CA ASP A 605 -16.92 57.75 -53.47
C ASP A 605 -18.18 57.15 -54.13
N SER A 606 -19.29 57.26 -53.40
CA SER A 606 -20.45 58.05 -53.92
C SER A 606 -21.62 58.11 -52.90
N ASP A 607 -22.14 59.28 -52.74
CA ASP A 607 -23.31 59.70 -52.01
C ASP A 607 -24.55 58.83 -52.23
N ASP A 608 -25.31 58.56 -51.15
CA ASP A 608 -26.76 58.80 -51.12
C ASP A 608 -27.32 58.77 -49.70
N GLU A 609 -27.99 59.84 -49.34
CA GLU A 609 -28.73 60.06 -48.09
C GLU A 609 -29.92 59.12 -47.96
N LYS A 610 -30.08 58.46 -46.80
CA LYS A 610 -31.40 58.20 -46.22
C LYS A 610 -31.32 58.09 -44.72
N GLU A 611 -31.97 59.04 -44.05
CA GLU A 611 -32.26 59.02 -42.62
C GLU A 611 -32.95 57.68 -42.14
N GLY A 612 -32.40 57.06 -41.16
CA GLY A 612 -33.01 55.98 -40.43
C GLY A 612 -32.42 55.90 -39.06
N SER A 613 -33.16 56.39 -38.07
CA SER A 613 -32.87 56.32 -36.61
C SER A 613 -32.52 54.93 -36.23
N VAL A 614 -31.22 54.65 -35.92
CA VAL A 614 -30.77 53.39 -35.33
C VAL A 614 -30.41 53.66 -33.86
N THR A 615 -31.32 53.26 -33.01
CA THR A 615 -31.09 53.11 -31.59
C THR A 615 -29.87 52.16 -31.41
N LYS A 616 -28.73 52.71 -30.96
CA LYS A 616 -27.55 51.95 -30.52
C LYS A 616 -27.92 51.17 -29.26
N THR A 617 -28.48 49.97 -29.41
CA THR A 617 -28.51 48.98 -28.34
C THR A 617 -27.06 48.66 -27.99
N LYS A 618 -26.65 49.03 -26.79
CA LYS A 618 -25.38 48.55 -26.19
C LYS A 618 -25.44 47.01 -26.17
N ARG A 619 -24.73 46.35 -27.11
CA ARG A 619 -24.49 44.91 -27.03
C ARG A 619 -23.72 44.67 -25.74
N THR A 620 -24.34 44.12 -24.74
CA THR A 620 -23.65 43.57 -23.54
C THR A 620 -22.71 42.49 -24.02
N ALA A 621 -21.40 42.68 -23.77
CA ALA A 621 -20.39 41.68 -24.10
C ALA A 621 -20.72 40.37 -23.42
N LYS A 622 -20.95 39.33 -24.19
CA LYS A 622 -21.14 37.95 -23.65
C LYS A 622 -19.81 37.37 -23.22
N TRP A 623 -19.83 36.43 -22.28
CA TRP A 623 -18.67 35.66 -21.90
C TRP A 623 -18.26 34.72 -23.05
N ARG A 624 -16.97 34.74 -23.42
CA ARG A 624 -16.34 33.76 -24.30
C ARG A 624 -15.63 32.76 -23.40
N VAL A 625 -15.98 31.48 -23.50
CA VAL A 625 -15.38 30.39 -22.73
C VAL A 625 -14.48 29.60 -23.67
N GLN A 626 -13.21 29.47 -23.33
CA GLN A 626 -12.24 28.62 -24.01
C GLN A 626 -11.81 27.52 -23.00
N ARG A 627 -11.96 26.25 -23.39
CA ARG A 627 -11.49 25.10 -22.63
C ARG A 627 -10.09 24.73 -23.11
N TYR A 628 -9.15 24.55 -22.20
CA TYR A 628 -7.83 24.03 -22.48
C TYR A 628 -7.79 22.50 -22.32
N LYS A 629 -7.48 21.77 -23.38
CA LYS A 629 -7.27 20.32 -23.38
C LYS A 629 -5.82 19.96 -23.05
N GLY A 630 -4.87 20.87 -23.29
CA GLY A 630 -3.46 20.68 -23.02
C GLY A 630 -2.67 21.97 -22.91
N LEU A 631 -1.46 21.87 -22.36
CA LEU A 631 -0.52 22.99 -22.19
C LEU A 631 -0.07 23.59 -23.54
N GLY A 632 -0.11 22.79 -24.60
CA GLY A 632 0.24 23.22 -25.95
C GLY A 632 -0.78 24.21 -26.60
N GLU A 633 -2.00 24.30 -26.06
CA GLU A 633 -3.04 25.23 -26.51
C GLU A 633 -2.91 26.63 -25.89
N MET A 634 -2.11 26.75 -24.82
CA MET A 634 -1.81 28.01 -24.17
C MET A 634 -0.69 28.74 -24.90
N ASN A 635 -0.82 30.04 -25.08
CA ASN A 635 0.32 30.83 -25.49
C ASN A 635 1.32 31.07 -24.37
N ALA A 636 2.50 31.59 -24.68
CA ALA A 636 3.60 31.70 -23.70
C ALA A 636 3.26 32.63 -22.51
N ASP A 637 2.49 33.68 -22.74
CA ASP A 637 2.10 34.64 -21.70
C ASP A 637 1.03 34.01 -20.78
N GLU A 638 0.05 33.29 -21.33
CA GLU A 638 -0.96 32.55 -20.57
C GLU A 638 -0.33 31.47 -19.69
N LEU A 639 0.56 30.66 -20.25
CA LEU A 639 1.28 29.62 -19.52
C LEU A 639 2.16 30.21 -18.41
N LYS A 640 2.80 31.36 -18.70
CA LYS A 640 3.59 32.09 -17.70
C LYS A 640 2.73 32.54 -16.54
N GLU A 641 1.63 33.26 -16.84
CA GLU A 641 0.77 33.89 -15.84
C GLU A 641 0.07 32.84 -14.94
N THR A 642 -0.37 31.73 -15.50
CA THR A 642 -1.22 30.76 -14.80
C THR A 642 -0.46 29.60 -14.15
N THR A 643 0.60 29.11 -14.83
CA THR A 643 1.23 27.82 -14.48
C THR A 643 2.68 27.97 -14.01
N MET A 644 3.40 29.01 -14.49
CA MET A 644 4.82 29.15 -14.23
C MET A 644 5.15 30.24 -13.20
N ASP A 645 4.35 31.33 -13.12
CA ASP A 645 4.56 32.38 -12.12
C ASP A 645 4.36 31.86 -10.71
N VAL A 646 5.38 32.02 -9.88
CA VAL A 646 5.40 31.54 -8.48
C VAL A 646 4.24 32.10 -7.66
N ASN A 647 3.73 33.30 -8.00
CA ASN A 647 2.69 33.97 -7.23
C ASN A 647 1.28 33.48 -7.59
N ASN A 648 1.06 32.99 -8.80
CA ASN A 648 -0.28 32.70 -9.33
C ASN A 648 -0.53 31.21 -9.54
N ARG A 649 0.53 30.42 -9.72
CA ARG A 649 0.43 28.99 -10.05
C ARG A 649 -0.10 28.13 -8.91
N VAL A 650 -0.79 27.07 -9.26
CA VAL A 650 -1.22 26.01 -8.32
C VAL A 650 -0.36 24.77 -8.54
N LEU A 651 0.30 24.30 -7.48
CA LEU A 651 1.10 23.09 -7.48
C LEU A 651 0.58 22.13 -6.41
N LYS A 652 0.42 20.86 -6.78
CA LYS A 652 0.12 19.77 -5.83
C LYS A 652 1.43 19.06 -5.47
N GLN A 653 1.85 19.13 -4.20
CA GLN A 653 3.00 18.39 -3.71
C GLN A 653 2.67 16.90 -3.66
N VAL A 654 3.60 16.06 -4.08
CA VAL A 654 3.46 14.60 -4.02
C VAL A 654 4.02 14.12 -2.69
N SER A 655 3.19 13.41 -1.92
CA SER A 655 3.57 12.73 -0.67
C SER A 655 3.19 11.25 -0.74
N VAL A 656 3.76 10.45 0.14
CA VAL A 656 3.38 9.05 0.33
C VAL A 656 3.06 8.86 1.80
N ASP A 657 1.78 8.73 2.10
CA ASP A 657 1.28 8.58 3.46
C ASP A 657 1.42 7.13 3.96
N ASP A 658 1.18 6.15 3.07
CA ASP A 658 1.36 4.72 3.32
C ASP A 658 2.23 4.10 2.22
N GLY A 659 3.48 3.76 2.58
CA GLY A 659 4.44 3.17 1.64
C GLY A 659 4.05 1.78 1.15
N GLN A 660 3.41 0.98 2.00
CA GLN A 660 2.99 -0.38 1.64
C GLN A 660 1.79 -0.36 0.70
N MET A 661 0.82 0.50 0.97
CA MET A 661 -0.33 0.68 0.10
C MET A 661 0.08 1.24 -1.27
N ALA A 662 0.98 2.24 -1.28
CA ALA A 662 1.52 2.80 -2.52
C ALA A 662 2.25 1.72 -3.34
N ASP A 663 3.06 0.87 -2.71
CA ASP A 663 3.77 -0.23 -3.38
C ASP A 663 2.79 -1.20 -4.05
N GLN A 664 1.74 -1.61 -3.34
CA GLN A 664 0.69 -2.50 -3.87
C GLN A 664 -0.07 -1.86 -5.04
N VAL A 665 -0.38 -0.57 -4.95
CA VAL A 665 -1.09 0.16 -6.01
C VAL A 665 -0.22 0.28 -7.27
N PHE A 666 1.08 0.60 -7.14
CA PHE A 666 2.00 0.65 -8.28
C PHE A 666 2.18 -0.73 -8.93
N ASP A 667 2.38 -1.80 -8.14
CA ASP A 667 2.49 -3.17 -8.68
C ASP A 667 1.19 -3.59 -9.40
N MET A 668 0.04 -3.30 -8.82
CA MET A 668 -1.27 -3.63 -9.41
C MET A 668 -1.55 -2.85 -10.69
N LEU A 669 -1.33 -1.53 -10.70
CA LEU A 669 -1.65 -0.68 -11.85
C LEU A 669 -0.61 -0.75 -12.96
N MET A 670 0.68 -0.80 -12.60
CA MET A 670 1.80 -0.71 -13.53
C MET A 670 2.53 -2.04 -13.75
N GLY A 671 2.30 -3.03 -12.89
CA GLY A 671 2.88 -4.37 -12.96
C GLY A 671 2.33 -5.25 -14.08
N THR A 672 2.62 -6.56 -14.03
CA THR A 672 2.26 -7.54 -15.07
C THR A 672 0.89 -8.18 -14.88
N ASP A 673 0.28 -8.04 -13.69
CA ASP A 673 -1.01 -8.65 -13.36
C ASP A 673 -2.18 -7.87 -14.00
N VAL A 674 -2.58 -8.29 -15.20
CA VAL A 674 -3.69 -7.67 -15.95
C VAL A 674 -5.06 -7.89 -15.27
N PRO A 675 -5.39 -9.10 -14.76
CA PRO A 675 -6.63 -9.33 -14.02
C PRO A 675 -6.79 -8.44 -12.79
N ALA A 676 -5.76 -8.29 -11.96
CA ALA A 676 -5.80 -7.42 -10.78
C ALA A 676 -6.05 -5.96 -11.18
N ARG A 677 -5.35 -5.47 -12.21
CA ARG A 677 -5.58 -4.12 -12.77
C ARG A 677 -7.00 -3.93 -13.29
N LYS A 678 -7.53 -4.90 -14.06
CA LYS A 678 -8.90 -4.86 -14.57
C LYS A 678 -9.91 -4.81 -13.41
N ALA A 679 -9.73 -5.64 -12.39
CA ALA A 679 -10.60 -5.67 -11.23
C ALA A 679 -10.57 -4.33 -10.48
N PHE A 680 -9.39 -3.73 -10.27
CA PHE A 680 -9.24 -2.40 -9.66
C PHE A 680 -10.01 -1.34 -10.46
N ILE A 681 -9.78 -1.26 -11.76
CA ILE A 681 -10.45 -0.27 -12.64
C ILE A 681 -11.97 -0.46 -12.57
N THR A 682 -12.46 -1.70 -12.67
CA THR A 682 -13.90 -1.98 -12.63
C THR A 682 -14.53 -1.60 -11.28
N ASN A 683 -13.85 -1.91 -10.19
CA ASN A 683 -14.38 -1.63 -8.83
C ASN A 683 -14.41 -0.13 -8.49
N ASN A 684 -13.48 0.64 -9.05
CA ASN A 684 -13.38 2.09 -8.82
C ASN A 684 -13.93 2.93 -10.00
N ALA A 685 -14.62 2.30 -10.96
CA ALA A 685 -15.12 2.99 -12.14
C ALA A 685 -16.17 4.09 -11.82
N LYS A 686 -16.87 3.96 -10.69
CA LYS A 686 -17.85 4.97 -10.23
C LYS A 686 -17.20 6.26 -9.71
N ASP A 687 -15.95 6.15 -9.24
CA ASP A 687 -15.20 7.27 -8.67
C ASP A 687 -14.33 7.96 -9.73
N ALA A 688 -14.35 7.46 -10.96
CA ALA A 688 -13.61 8.03 -12.07
C ALA A 688 -14.41 9.20 -12.67
N ASP A 689 -13.80 10.38 -12.65
CA ASP A 689 -14.26 11.52 -13.43
C ASP A 689 -13.74 11.35 -14.87
N LEU A 690 -14.64 10.92 -15.75
CA LEU A 690 -14.33 10.64 -17.14
C LEU A 690 -14.79 11.80 -18.00
N ASP A 691 -13.86 12.45 -18.66
CA ASP A 691 -14.13 13.39 -19.73
C ASP A 691 -14.51 12.60 -21.00
N ILE A 692 -15.83 12.31 -21.16
CA ILE A 692 -16.38 11.56 -22.29
C ILE A 692 -17.04 12.53 -23.25
#